data_9f17a88f8a8e48aaa8ca39be185050e6
#
_entry.id   9f17a88f8a8e48aaa8ca39be185050e6
#
_cell.length_a   1.000
_cell.length_b   1.000
_cell.length_c   1.000
_cell.angle_alpha   90.00
_cell.angle_beta   90.00
_cell.angle_gamma   90.00
#
_symmetry.space_group_name_H-M   'P 1'
#
loop_
_entity.id
_entity.type
_entity.pdbx_description
1 polymer ?
#
loop_
_entity_poly.entity_id
_entity_poly.type
_entity_poly.pdbx_seq_one_letter_code
_entity_poly.pdbx_strand_id
1 'polypeptide(L)'
;MKADESLEQIFKVQAGKLEESYARLKQVMPSYFFKSVSTEDLAAILPMAAELENKSGIQMIERPDRILMVYLKSETCNPVCTSRFFAGKRILRSIIHESAPLDGSGGIIVIEQITKDVPGPEMKPLFSSGQIEAEYRKFYERLPENLKETAESICWRDVEDLDLERIAKRLRLVCEVRKRDYSLTEIENVGGNEYRITMAVAVVARSEGYYAQTLEQLEASGFKVTRSYLRNFTAGGAPDDFRRKAVRVNTYYIVPVKPGADAPEKMINLKRELNELAWSPQFDLFERELLVRNEFCCASVNLLRAASEFVHSQLSFVDRNAYSLPEIQRFMATYPAVLRRLADAFESKFHPDGPSLDFGKAIQEVREEIANINSGMAEKDAKVKVVLSSVTDFICCILKSNYYSEKKTALAFGLDPAFMRHYESISESYGKAFPPERPYGVFFFWRRNVSGFQIRFSEIARGGWRTVAPKPVKSLLESGDSFEQARSELFRECFVLANTQHKKNKDIYEGGSKLVTLLKVTGEFDFKTELWAAQRAVFEAFLQLVNYGADGKLRDGKIVDFTNRADIIEIGPDENMSDEMISWMGDRAGEDGYTLGSGVISGKVDTGINHKHYGVTSFGVFQYLLRTLQYLKINPAHDDFSIKLSGGPYGDVAGNMIKLLNAEDGTGGYRMPGLRIVAVTDGPAAIFDPAGIDRRELSRLVHSANLDSFDPAKLRGEGAFMIFNQPDGDSRYPMASVSGGKLRRAMIARDDFMRMFQANICHEADVFIPCGGRPQTINAGNYGLYAPDGKPSSKAIVEGANSFITPEARLALQKLGVVIVKDSSANKCGVITSSYEILSGLLLDKNEFSAIHPKLVVEIMDRLAFCARREAEWLFHEFELRRSVPMTELSDQLADRINEYKQQLFTMLDSHPELVTDGVIFAHLPPLFRKKFADRLHRIPPVYRKAIAAVELSLRIVFRKKLSLEEDVRQIVSSIG
;
A
#
# COMPACT_ATOMS: atom_id res chain seq x y z
N MET A 1 -34.13 11.02 45.70
CA MET A 1 -35.43 11.62 46.10
C MET A 1 -36.40 11.70 44.92
N LYS A 2 -36.12 12.32 43.80
CA LYS A 2 -37.07 12.36 42.65
C LYS A 2 -37.37 11.02 42.00
N ALA A 3 -36.44 10.07 42.02
CA ALA A 3 -36.65 8.73 41.46
C ALA A 3 -37.62 7.86 42.32
N ASP A 4 -37.60 8.00 43.62
CA ASP A 4 -38.48 7.22 44.52
C ASP A 4 -39.95 7.65 44.41
N GLU A 5 -40.25 8.96 44.27
CA GLU A 5 -41.63 9.48 44.16
C GLU A 5 -42.31 9.08 42.82
N SER A 6 -41.54 9.03 41.72
CA SER A 6 -42.07 8.59 40.43
C SER A 6 -42.32 7.08 40.38
N LEU A 7 -41.50 6.30 41.06
CA LEU A 7 -41.65 4.84 41.17
C LEU A 7 -42.88 4.43 41.99
N GLU A 8 -43.25 5.17 43.07
CA GLU A 8 -44.47 4.93 43.83
C GLU A 8 -45.75 5.06 43.00
N GLN A 9 -45.78 5.92 41.98
CA GLN A 9 -46.87 6.02 41.03
C GLN A 9 -46.98 4.82 40.07
N ILE A 10 -45.84 4.28 39.63
CA ILE A 10 -45.81 3.08 38.77
C ILE A 10 -46.18 1.83 39.54
N PHE A 11 -45.78 1.67 40.83
CA PHE A 11 -46.14 0.53 41.68
C PHE A 11 -47.61 0.49 42.06
N LYS A 12 -48.34 1.61 42.04
CA LYS A 12 -49.77 1.60 42.29
C LYS A 12 -50.59 0.93 41.20
N VAL A 13 -50.01 0.67 40.03
CA VAL A 13 -50.73 0.06 38.89
C VAL A 13 -50.40 -1.44 38.71
N GLN A 14 -49.30 -1.99 39.25
CA GLN A 14 -48.90 -3.40 39.12
C GLN A 14 -48.37 -3.98 40.45
N ALA A 15 -49.24 -4.53 41.24
CA ALA A 15 -48.95 -4.99 42.59
C ALA A 15 -47.95 -6.16 42.73
N GLY A 16 -47.18 -6.14 43.78
CA GLY A 16 -46.47 -7.28 44.42
C GLY A 16 -45.13 -7.62 43.80
N LYS A 17 -45.07 -8.19 42.58
CA LYS A 17 -43.81 -8.70 41.99
C LYS A 17 -42.80 -7.64 41.64
N LEU A 18 -43.21 -6.42 41.24
CA LEU A 18 -42.31 -5.34 40.89
C LEU A 18 -41.69 -4.71 42.16
N GLU A 19 -42.45 -4.62 43.23
CA GLU A 19 -41.93 -4.14 44.53
C GLU A 19 -40.85 -5.09 45.08
N GLU A 20 -41.10 -6.38 44.97
CA GLU A 20 -40.17 -7.43 45.38
C GLU A 20 -38.86 -7.39 44.56
N SER A 21 -38.97 -7.25 43.23
CA SER A 21 -37.83 -7.05 42.32
C SER A 21 -37.06 -5.77 42.60
N TYR A 22 -37.75 -4.68 42.89
CA TYR A 22 -37.07 -3.41 43.26
C TYR A 22 -36.33 -3.54 44.58
N ALA A 23 -36.98 -4.13 45.62
CA ALA A 23 -36.35 -4.33 46.91
C ALA A 23 -35.09 -5.24 46.79
N ARG A 24 -35.17 -6.28 45.98
CA ARG A 24 -34.07 -7.17 45.67
C ARG A 24 -32.93 -6.47 44.95
N LEU A 25 -33.20 -5.72 43.85
CA LEU A 25 -32.18 -4.94 43.12
C LEU A 25 -31.51 -3.92 44.08
N LYS A 26 -32.28 -3.28 44.96
CA LYS A 26 -31.76 -2.31 45.92
C LYS A 26 -30.78 -2.96 46.91
N GLN A 27 -30.98 -4.23 47.23
CA GLN A 27 -30.10 -4.97 48.12
C GLN A 27 -28.80 -5.45 47.44
N VAL A 28 -28.86 -5.87 46.15
CA VAL A 28 -27.73 -6.52 45.48
C VAL A 28 -26.97 -5.66 44.49
N MET A 29 -27.61 -4.63 43.95
CA MET A 29 -26.96 -3.77 42.96
C MET A 29 -26.08 -2.70 43.61
N PRO A 30 -24.95 -2.29 42.95
CA PRO A 30 -24.10 -1.23 43.44
C PRO A 30 -24.88 0.09 43.59
N SER A 31 -24.53 0.89 44.62
CA SER A 31 -25.23 2.17 44.91
C SER A 31 -25.23 3.15 43.74
N TYR A 32 -24.23 3.12 42.85
CA TYR A 32 -24.14 3.98 41.65
C TYR A 32 -25.16 3.58 40.57
N PHE A 33 -25.67 2.33 40.55
CA PHE A 33 -26.69 1.90 39.60
C PHE A 33 -27.91 2.83 39.67
N PHE A 34 -28.47 3.03 40.84
CA PHE A 34 -29.64 3.90 41.03
C PHE A 34 -29.38 5.39 40.78
N LYS A 35 -28.11 5.80 40.74
CA LYS A 35 -27.71 7.15 40.37
C LYS A 35 -27.57 7.34 38.86
N SER A 36 -27.25 6.26 38.14
CA SER A 36 -26.93 6.29 36.69
C SER A 36 -28.09 5.89 35.80
N VAL A 37 -29.08 5.17 36.35
CA VAL A 37 -30.26 4.70 35.60
C VAL A 37 -31.39 5.72 35.71
N SER A 38 -32.00 6.08 34.55
CA SER A 38 -33.18 6.93 34.53
C SER A 38 -34.40 6.22 35.13
N THR A 39 -35.36 6.94 35.67
CA THR A 39 -36.63 6.40 36.18
C THR A 39 -37.35 5.57 35.10
N GLU A 40 -37.35 6.05 33.84
CA GLU A 40 -37.95 5.35 32.71
C GLU A 40 -37.24 4.01 32.39
N ASP A 41 -35.91 3.98 32.43
CA ASP A 41 -35.17 2.75 32.21
C ASP A 41 -35.31 1.78 33.38
N LEU A 42 -35.33 2.27 34.60
CA LEU A 42 -35.58 1.45 35.79
C LEU A 42 -36.96 0.79 35.73
N ALA A 43 -38.00 1.52 35.33
CA ALA A 43 -39.33 1.00 35.11
C ALA A 43 -39.38 -0.11 34.04
N ALA A 44 -38.54 -0.04 33.02
CA ALA A 44 -38.40 -1.07 32.00
C ALA A 44 -37.54 -2.30 32.48
N ILE A 45 -36.54 -2.07 33.32
CA ILE A 45 -35.63 -3.09 33.85
C ILE A 45 -36.35 -3.96 34.89
N LEU A 46 -37.22 -3.41 35.75
CA LEU A 46 -37.88 -4.14 36.84
C LEU A 46 -38.68 -5.35 36.38
N PRO A 47 -39.55 -5.29 35.34
CA PRO A 47 -40.24 -6.45 34.81
C PRO A 47 -39.29 -7.52 34.28
N MET A 48 -38.23 -7.16 33.60
CA MET A 48 -37.23 -8.06 33.08
C MET A 48 -36.48 -8.79 34.20
N ALA A 49 -36.11 -8.06 35.26
CA ALA A 49 -35.46 -8.63 36.44
C ALA A 49 -36.37 -9.61 37.21
N ALA A 50 -37.67 -9.31 37.26
CA ALA A 50 -38.67 -10.22 37.87
C ALA A 50 -38.82 -11.53 37.11
N GLU A 51 -38.69 -11.52 35.80
CA GLU A 51 -38.82 -12.73 34.98
C GLU A 51 -37.58 -13.62 34.96
N LEU A 52 -36.40 -13.14 35.37
CA LEU A 52 -35.16 -13.94 35.41
C LEU A 52 -35.23 -15.17 36.34
N GLU A 53 -36.12 -15.16 37.31
CA GLU A 53 -36.30 -16.31 38.22
C GLU A 53 -36.96 -17.51 37.51
N ASN A 54 -37.74 -17.25 36.48
CA ASN A 54 -38.54 -18.23 35.78
C ASN A 54 -38.04 -18.61 34.39
N LYS A 55 -37.08 -17.87 33.83
CA LYS A 55 -36.56 -18.04 32.46
C LYS A 55 -35.06 -17.85 32.40
N SER A 56 -34.37 -18.87 31.91
CA SER A 56 -32.99 -18.74 31.53
C SER A 56 -32.88 -18.00 30.20
N GLY A 57 -31.99 -17.00 30.07
CA GLY A 57 -31.74 -16.27 28.83
C GLY A 57 -31.62 -14.77 29.04
N ILE A 58 -31.39 -14.06 27.96
CA ILE A 58 -31.28 -12.59 27.93
C ILE A 58 -32.67 -11.99 27.75
N GLN A 59 -33.11 -11.17 28.71
CA GLN A 59 -34.27 -10.32 28.54
C GLN A 59 -33.79 -9.00 27.90
N MET A 60 -34.43 -8.55 26.81
CA MET A 60 -33.99 -7.37 26.05
C MET A 60 -35.18 -6.52 25.63
N ILE A 61 -35.02 -5.22 25.80
CA ILE A 61 -35.89 -4.19 25.21
C ILE A 61 -35.03 -3.31 24.29
N GLU A 62 -35.38 -3.27 23.01
CA GLU A 62 -34.75 -2.39 22.02
C GLU A 62 -35.66 -1.21 21.69
N ARG A 63 -35.15 0.00 21.90
CA ARG A 63 -35.76 1.29 21.54
C ARG A 63 -34.97 1.94 20.40
N PRO A 64 -35.51 2.99 19.75
CA PRO A 64 -34.77 3.67 18.68
C PRO A 64 -33.39 4.17 19.07
N ASP A 65 -33.24 4.72 20.28
CA ASP A 65 -32.05 5.36 20.82
C ASP A 65 -31.24 4.49 21.79
N ARG A 66 -31.83 3.40 22.31
CA ARG A 66 -31.20 2.58 23.36
C ARG A 66 -31.62 1.12 23.34
N ILE A 67 -30.83 0.29 24.00
CA ILE A 67 -31.09 -1.13 24.28
C ILE A 67 -30.88 -1.35 25.78
N LEU A 68 -31.82 -2.03 26.42
CA LEU A 68 -31.73 -2.46 27.81
C LEU A 68 -31.71 -3.99 27.82
N MET A 69 -30.79 -4.59 28.56
CA MET A 69 -30.68 -6.03 28.72
C MET A 69 -30.53 -6.39 30.19
N VAL A 70 -31.18 -7.48 30.58
CA VAL A 70 -31.08 -8.08 31.93
C VAL A 70 -30.93 -9.58 31.79
N TYR A 71 -29.93 -10.15 32.44
CA TYR A 71 -29.66 -11.58 32.40
C TYR A 71 -28.85 -12.07 33.59
N LEU A 72 -28.85 -13.40 33.83
CA LEU A 72 -27.95 -14.04 34.78
C LEU A 72 -26.61 -14.36 34.10
N LYS A 73 -25.52 -13.97 34.72
CA LYS A 73 -24.17 -14.21 34.22
C LYS A 73 -23.84 -15.69 34.17
N SER A 74 -23.31 -16.14 33.01
CA SER A 74 -22.81 -17.50 32.80
C SER A 74 -21.67 -17.49 31.80
N GLU A 75 -21.01 -18.60 31.55
CA GLU A 75 -19.96 -18.72 30.51
C GLU A 75 -20.48 -18.36 29.11
N THR A 76 -21.75 -18.69 28.82
CA THR A 76 -22.39 -18.44 27.53
C THR A 76 -23.23 -17.17 27.50
N CYS A 77 -23.40 -16.49 28.63
CA CYS A 77 -24.18 -15.26 28.74
C CYS A 77 -23.47 -14.28 29.68
N ASN A 78 -22.65 -13.40 29.08
CA ASN A 78 -21.81 -12.40 29.74
C ASN A 78 -21.65 -11.18 28.85
N PRO A 79 -21.10 -10.05 29.34
CA PRO A 79 -20.93 -8.83 28.53
C PRO A 79 -20.13 -9.00 27.24
N VAL A 80 -19.19 -9.94 27.19
CA VAL A 80 -18.45 -10.27 25.97
C VAL A 80 -19.38 -10.94 24.94
N CYS A 81 -20.17 -11.93 25.38
CA CYS A 81 -21.13 -12.60 24.50
C CYS A 81 -22.21 -11.64 23.98
N THR A 82 -22.75 -10.77 24.83
CA THR A 82 -23.77 -9.80 24.44
C THR A 82 -23.22 -8.74 23.49
N SER A 83 -21.97 -8.31 23.67
CA SER A 83 -21.34 -7.32 22.79
C SER A 83 -21.25 -7.76 21.33
N ARG A 84 -21.23 -9.07 21.07
CA ARG A 84 -21.22 -9.63 19.70
C ARG A 84 -22.54 -9.42 18.95
N PHE A 85 -23.68 -9.30 19.68
CA PHE A 85 -24.98 -8.94 19.06
C PHE A 85 -25.00 -7.51 18.52
N PHE A 86 -24.02 -6.68 18.92
CA PHE A 86 -23.91 -5.30 18.49
C PHE A 86 -22.80 -5.06 17.47
N ALA A 87 -22.13 -6.12 17.02
CA ALA A 87 -21.25 -6.04 15.86
C ALA A 87 -22.06 -5.45 14.69
N GLY A 88 -21.57 -4.35 14.10
CA GLY A 88 -22.26 -3.63 13.04
C GLY A 88 -23.25 -2.53 13.50
N LYS A 89 -23.60 -2.44 14.78
CA LYS A 89 -24.41 -1.34 15.31
C LYS A 89 -23.53 -0.20 15.83
N ARG A 90 -23.91 1.04 15.53
CA ARG A 90 -23.25 2.23 16.08
C ARG A 90 -23.65 2.41 17.54
N ILE A 91 -22.69 2.20 18.45
CA ILE A 91 -22.86 2.34 19.89
C ILE A 91 -22.17 3.64 20.32
N LEU A 92 -22.89 4.46 21.09
CA LEU A 92 -22.36 5.69 21.68
C LEU A 92 -21.86 5.42 23.12
N ARG A 93 -22.59 4.61 23.88
CA ARG A 93 -22.30 4.34 25.29
C ARG A 93 -22.79 2.94 25.65
N SER A 94 -22.02 2.24 26.49
CA SER A 94 -22.47 1.02 27.15
C SER A 94 -22.13 1.14 28.63
N ILE A 95 -23.09 0.84 29.50
CA ILE A 95 -22.89 0.74 30.95
C ILE A 95 -23.30 -0.63 31.38
N ILE A 96 -22.38 -1.32 32.08
CA ILE A 96 -22.54 -2.67 32.59
C ILE A 96 -22.64 -2.60 34.11
N HIS A 97 -23.74 -3.07 34.63
CA HIS A 97 -23.95 -3.17 36.08
C HIS A 97 -24.03 -4.65 36.44
N GLU A 98 -23.21 -5.08 37.38
CA GLU A 98 -23.30 -6.43 37.98
C GLU A 98 -23.72 -6.36 39.44
N SER A 99 -24.61 -7.25 39.84
CA SER A 99 -25.02 -7.42 41.23
C SER A 99 -23.93 -8.08 42.07
N ALA A 100 -24.04 -7.98 43.36
CA ALA A 100 -23.45 -8.97 44.26
C ALA A 100 -24.02 -10.35 43.96
N PRO A 101 -23.33 -11.46 44.32
CA PRO A 101 -23.88 -12.81 44.20
C PRO A 101 -25.21 -12.93 44.97
N LEU A 102 -26.21 -13.58 44.35
CA LEU A 102 -27.52 -13.78 44.95
C LEU A 102 -27.46 -14.84 46.02
N ASP A 103 -28.14 -14.60 47.13
CA ASP A 103 -28.25 -15.56 48.21
C ASP A 103 -28.88 -16.87 47.71
N GLY A 104 -28.26 -18.00 48.04
CA GLY A 104 -28.74 -19.36 47.72
C GLY A 104 -28.38 -19.92 46.35
N SER A 105 -28.19 -19.10 45.32
CA SER A 105 -27.82 -19.56 43.96
C SER A 105 -26.43 -19.19 43.53
N GLY A 106 -25.80 -18.17 44.16
CA GLY A 106 -24.54 -17.61 43.75
C GLY A 106 -24.59 -16.88 42.39
N GLY A 107 -25.76 -16.76 41.76
CA GLY A 107 -25.94 -16.12 40.46
C GLY A 107 -25.68 -14.60 40.52
N ILE A 108 -25.20 -14.03 39.45
CA ILE A 108 -24.95 -12.58 39.29
C ILE A 108 -25.92 -12.02 38.27
N ILE A 109 -26.72 -11.04 38.63
CA ILE A 109 -27.56 -10.28 37.69
C ILE A 109 -26.70 -9.28 36.96
N VAL A 110 -26.76 -9.29 35.65
CA VAL A 110 -26.13 -8.28 34.79
C VAL A 110 -27.21 -7.42 34.14
N ILE A 111 -27.05 -6.12 34.25
CA ILE A 111 -27.89 -5.10 33.58
C ILE A 111 -27.01 -4.27 32.67
N GLU A 112 -27.29 -4.33 31.39
CA GLU A 112 -26.59 -3.54 30.38
C GLU A 112 -27.51 -2.46 29.79
N GLN A 113 -27.01 -1.23 29.77
CA GLN A 113 -27.67 -0.08 29.14
C GLN A 113 -26.79 0.37 27.96
N ILE A 114 -27.30 0.21 26.76
CA ILE A 114 -26.59 0.57 25.55
C ILE A 114 -27.31 1.71 24.85
N THR A 115 -26.63 2.84 24.69
CA THR A 115 -27.13 3.98 23.91
C THR A 115 -26.62 3.85 22.48
N LYS A 116 -27.54 3.90 21.52
CA LYS A 116 -27.23 3.87 20.08
C LYS A 116 -26.77 5.25 19.61
N ASP A 117 -25.85 5.27 18.66
CA ASP A 117 -25.47 6.49 17.95
C ASP A 117 -26.49 6.76 16.84
N VAL A 118 -27.61 7.38 17.20
CA VAL A 118 -28.67 7.75 16.26
C VAL A 118 -28.31 9.10 15.64
N PRO A 119 -28.39 9.29 14.30
CA PRO A 119 -28.23 10.60 13.69
C PRO A 119 -29.19 11.62 14.30
N GLY A 120 -28.66 12.60 15.03
CA GLY A 120 -29.43 13.68 15.61
C GLY A 120 -29.43 14.92 14.70
N PRO A 121 -30.24 15.97 15.01
CA PRO A 121 -30.20 17.24 14.31
C PRO A 121 -28.78 17.81 14.32
N GLU A 122 -28.42 18.53 13.26
CA GLU A 122 -27.09 19.07 12.92
C GLU A 122 -26.09 19.17 14.08
N MET A 123 -24.99 18.44 13.97
CA MET A 123 -23.89 18.49 14.95
C MET A 123 -23.25 19.89 14.93
N LYS A 124 -23.57 20.72 15.92
CA LYS A 124 -22.98 22.05 16.05
C LYS A 124 -21.57 21.93 16.63
N PRO A 125 -20.56 22.52 15.99
CA PRO A 125 -19.22 22.60 16.57
C PRO A 125 -19.23 23.29 17.92
N LEU A 126 -18.48 22.78 18.90
CA LEU A 126 -18.43 23.29 20.28
C LEU A 126 -18.11 24.80 20.36
N PHE A 127 -17.15 25.25 19.52
CA PHE A 127 -16.64 26.62 19.58
C PHE A 127 -17.22 27.57 18.52
N SER A 128 -18.11 27.14 17.65
CA SER A 128 -18.72 27.98 16.61
C SER A 128 -20.10 28.56 16.98
N SER A 129 -20.72 28.10 18.06
CA SER A 129 -22.00 28.62 18.51
C SER A 129 -21.83 29.84 19.43
N GLY A 130 -22.52 30.94 19.16
CA GLY A 130 -22.48 32.16 19.99
C GLY A 130 -22.99 32.00 21.42
N GLN A 131 -23.29 30.80 21.89
CA GLN A 131 -23.78 30.41 23.18
C GLN A 131 -22.79 29.63 24.05
N ILE A 132 -21.47 29.71 23.76
CA ILE A 132 -20.46 29.00 24.55
C ILE A 132 -20.39 29.66 25.96
N GLU A 133 -20.51 28.82 26.98
CA GLU A 133 -20.28 29.25 28.38
C GLU A 133 -18.91 29.92 28.53
N ALA A 134 -18.83 30.97 29.34
CA ALA A 134 -17.60 31.75 29.52
C ALA A 134 -16.38 30.92 29.97
N GLU A 135 -16.63 29.80 30.64
CA GLU A 135 -15.61 28.87 31.10
C GLU A 135 -14.92 28.10 29.92
N TYR A 136 -15.69 27.64 28.96
CA TYR A 136 -15.16 26.97 27.77
C TYR A 136 -14.42 27.94 26.85
N ARG A 137 -14.84 29.20 26.78
CA ARG A 137 -14.12 30.24 26.02
C ARG A 137 -12.74 30.49 26.60
N LYS A 138 -12.65 30.64 27.92
CA LYS A 138 -11.37 30.81 28.65
C LYS A 138 -10.48 29.57 28.51
N PHE A 139 -11.07 28.38 28.47
CA PHE A 139 -10.35 27.15 28.25
C PHE A 139 -9.76 27.11 26.84
N TYR A 140 -10.56 27.40 25.80
CA TYR A 140 -10.10 27.47 24.42
C TYR A 140 -8.95 28.46 24.20
N GLU A 141 -9.05 29.66 24.79
CA GLU A 141 -8.00 30.69 24.72
C GLU A 141 -6.65 30.20 25.28
N ARG A 142 -6.67 29.31 26.27
CA ARG A 142 -5.47 28.73 26.90
C ARG A 142 -4.92 27.51 26.18
N LEU A 143 -5.62 26.97 25.21
CA LEU A 143 -5.12 25.82 24.44
C LEU A 143 -3.90 26.20 23.60
N PRO A 144 -2.89 25.30 23.51
CA PRO A 144 -1.84 25.43 22.51
C PRO A 144 -2.41 25.51 21.10
N GLU A 145 -1.77 26.26 20.20
CA GLU A 145 -2.28 26.53 18.86
C GLU A 145 -2.57 25.24 18.07
N ASN A 146 -1.70 24.24 18.20
CA ASN A 146 -1.87 22.93 17.57
C ASN A 146 -3.09 22.14 18.06
N LEU A 147 -3.69 22.49 19.18
CA LEU A 147 -4.91 21.87 19.71
C LEU A 147 -6.16 22.68 19.40
N LYS A 148 -6.03 23.96 19.04
CA LYS A 148 -7.18 24.81 18.71
C LYS A 148 -7.93 24.33 17.47
N GLU A 149 -7.21 24.00 16.39
CA GLU A 149 -7.80 23.41 15.18
C GLU A 149 -8.58 22.11 15.49
N THR A 150 -8.01 21.27 16.35
CA THR A 150 -8.69 20.05 16.80
C THR A 150 -9.93 20.40 17.64
N ALA A 151 -9.84 21.36 18.54
CA ALA A 151 -10.94 21.83 19.39
C ALA A 151 -12.11 22.40 18.56
N GLU A 152 -11.82 23.17 17.52
CA GLU A 152 -12.81 23.75 16.60
C GLU A 152 -13.60 22.70 15.83
N SER A 153 -13.03 21.53 15.67
CA SER A 153 -13.64 20.40 14.95
C SER A 153 -14.51 19.48 15.81
N ILE A 154 -14.59 19.71 17.14
CA ILE A 154 -15.37 18.84 18.05
C ILE A 154 -16.79 19.33 18.21
N CYS A 155 -17.73 18.41 18.38
CA CYS A 155 -19.11 18.69 18.68
C CYS A 155 -19.36 18.70 20.19
N TRP A 156 -20.29 19.56 20.66
CA TRP A 156 -20.70 19.60 22.07
C TRP A 156 -21.08 18.23 22.63
N ARG A 157 -21.83 17.46 21.87
CA ARG A 157 -22.27 16.09 22.20
C ARG A 157 -21.11 15.15 22.58
N ASP A 158 -19.94 15.40 22.04
CA ASP A 158 -18.77 14.52 22.25
C ASP A 158 -18.10 14.77 23.60
N VAL A 159 -18.40 15.89 24.27
CA VAL A 159 -17.73 16.35 25.47
C VAL A 159 -18.65 16.79 26.62
N GLU A 160 -19.97 16.79 26.44
CA GLU A 160 -20.94 17.34 27.38
C GLU A 160 -20.88 16.79 28.83
N ASP A 161 -20.42 15.55 29.00
CA ASP A 161 -20.28 14.89 30.30
C ASP A 161 -18.85 15.01 30.87
N LEU A 162 -17.97 15.79 30.26
CA LEU A 162 -16.56 15.82 30.61
C LEU A 162 -16.19 17.15 31.29
N ASP A 163 -15.34 17.05 32.30
CA ASP A 163 -14.63 18.23 32.84
C ASP A 163 -13.55 18.74 31.85
N LEU A 164 -13.10 19.97 32.03
CA LEU A 164 -12.15 20.62 31.12
C LEU A 164 -10.79 19.90 31.04
N GLU A 165 -10.34 19.26 32.12
CA GLU A 165 -9.09 18.50 32.13
C GLU A 165 -9.19 17.26 31.23
N ARG A 166 -10.30 16.53 31.31
CA ARG A 166 -10.56 15.38 30.42
C ARG A 166 -10.75 15.80 28.98
N ILE A 167 -11.37 16.94 28.71
CA ILE A 167 -11.46 17.51 27.36
C ILE A 167 -10.07 17.79 26.82
N ALA A 168 -9.21 18.48 27.58
CA ALA A 168 -7.84 18.79 27.17
C ALA A 168 -7.03 17.52 26.84
N LYS A 169 -7.17 16.49 27.67
CA LYS A 169 -6.51 15.19 27.48
C LYS A 169 -6.98 14.50 26.20
N ARG A 170 -8.29 14.46 25.95
CA ARG A 170 -8.85 13.84 24.73
C ARG A 170 -8.46 14.62 23.49
N LEU A 171 -8.43 15.94 23.54
CA LEU A 171 -7.96 16.77 22.42
C LEU A 171 -6.52 16.41 22.02
N ARG A 172 -5.62 16.22 22.99
CA ARG A 172 -4.23 15.78 22.70
C ARG A 172 -4.21 14.43 21.99
N LEU A 173 -4.95 13.43 22.51
CA LEU A 173 -5.03 12.11 21.92
C LEU A 173 -5.61 12.14 20.49
N VAL A 174 -6.70 12.89 20.29
CA VAL A 174 -7.33 13.07 18.98
C VAL A 174 -6.38 13.75 17.99
N CYS A 175 -5.71 14.82 18.41
CA CYS A 175 -4.73 15.53 17.59
C CYS A 175 -3.58 14.60 17.16
N GLU A 176 -3.05 13.80 18.08
CA GLU A 176 -1.93 12.91 17.79
C GLU A 176 -2.34 11.75 16.88
N VAL A 177 -3.49 11.14 17.11
CA VAL A 177 -4.03 10.08 16.22
C VAL A 177 -4.35 10.62 14.83
N ARG A 178 -4.90 11.84 14.70
CA ARG A 178 -5.14 12.48 13.40
C ARG A 178 -3.86 12.68 12.60
N LYS A 179 -2.77 13.03 13.26
CA LYS A 179 -1.48 13.25 12.60
C LYS A 179 -0.87 11.95 12.08
N ARG A 180 -0.99 10.86 12.81
CA ARG A 180 -0.17 9.66 12.60
C ARG A 180 -0.92 8.34 12.38
N ASP A 181 -2.25 8.31 12.52
CA ASP A 181 -3.15 7.14 12.36
C ASP A 181 -2.87 5.93 13.27
N TYR A 182 -1.94 5.99 14.19
CA TYR A 182 -1.75 4.91 15.15
C TYR A 182 -2.75 5.01 16.32
N SER A 183 -3.04 3.89 16.97
CA SER A 183 -3.84 3.88 18.19
C SER A 183 -3.00 4.29 19.40
N LEU A 184 -3.63 5.02 20.30
CA LEU A 184 -3.03 5.44 21.57
C LEU A 184 -3.87 4.92 22.73
N THR A 185 -3.23 4.22 23.65
CA THR A 185 -3.85 3.73 24.88
C THR A 185 -3.15 4.35 26.09
N GLU A 186 -3.93 4.96 26.97
CA GLU A 186 -3.50 5.43 28.27
C GLU A 186 -4.22 4.68 29.36
N ILE A 187 -3.52 4.27 30.42
CA ILE A 187 -4.06 3.55 31.56
C ILE A 187 -3.72 4.34 32.83
N GLU A 188 -4.73 4.65 33.63
CA GLU A 188 -4.61 5.45 34.86
C GLU A 188 -5.34 4.78 36.01
N ASN A 189 -4.72 4.78 37.19
CA ASN A 189 -5.44 4.45 38.42
C ASN A 189 -6.32 5.64 38.83
N VAL A 190 -7.62 5.44 38.98
CA VAL A 190 -8.59 6.50 39.30
C VAL A 190 -9.04 6.48 40.78
N GLY A 191 -8.42 5.64 41.58
CA GLY A 191 -8.67 5.48 42.99
C GLY A 191 -9.11 4.08 43.40
N GLY A 192 -8.69 3.63 44.57
CA GLY A 192 -8.95 2.28 45.02
C GLY A 192 -8.34 1.23 44.10
N ASN A 193 -9.17 0.27 43.66
CA ASN A 193 -8.79 -0.81 42.77
C ASN A 193 -9.34 -0.62 41.33
N GLU A 194 -9.76 0.62 40.98
CA GLU A 194 -10.33 0.92 39.66
C GLU A 194 -9.29 1.62 38.77
N TYR A 195 -9.18 1.18 37.53
CA TYR A 195 -8.34 1.78 36.50
C TYR A 195 -9.21 2.33 35.37
N ARG A 196 -8.78 3.39 34.76
CA ARG A 196 -9.38 3.98 33.55
C ARG A 196 -8.45 3.76 32.36
N ILE A 197 -8.94 3.08 31.35
CA ILE A 197 -8.27 2.94 30.05
C ILE A 197 -8.91 3.93 29.09
N THR A 198 -8.10 4.79 28.46
CA THR A 198 -8.54 5.68 27.39
C THR A 198 -7.81 5.29 26.11
N MET A 199 -8.56 4.86 25.11
CA MET A 199 -8.03 4.41 23.81
C MET A 199 -8.53 5.36 22.71
N ALA A 200 -7.61 6.01 22.01
CA ALA A 200 -7.92 6.81 20.82
C ALA A 200 -7.50 6.03 19.57
N VAL A 201 -8.42 5.87 18.63
CA VAL A 201 -8.22 5.06 17.42
C VAL A 201 -8.79 5.81 16.22
N ALA A 202 -8.04 5.88 15.11
CA ALA A 202 -8.57 6.39 13.85
C ALA A 202 -9.76 5.52 13.40
N VAL A 203 -10.89 6.15 13.01
CA VAL A 203 -12.11 5.42 12.63
C VAL A 203 -11.85 4.45 11.47
N VAL A 204 -10.93 4.78 10.58
CA VAL A 204 -10.49 3.93 9.46
C VAL A 204 -9.80 2.62 9.91
N ALA A 205 -9.28 2.58 11.13
CA ALA A 205 -8.70 1.35 11.69
C ALA A 205 -9.76 0.41 12.28
N ARG A 206 -11.01 0.88 12.38
CA ARG A 206 -12.10 0.19 13.03
C ARG A 206 -12.73 -0.86 12.13
N SER A 207 -12.88 -2.08 12.62
CA SER A 207 -13.82 -3.05 12.07
C SER A 207 -15.03 -3.22 12.99
N GLU A 208 -16.09 -3.79 12.44
CA GLU A 208 -17.20 -4.30 13.22
C GLU A 208 -16.67 -5.31 14.23
N GLY A 209 -17.11 -5.27 15.48
CA GLY A 209 -16.62 -6.19 16.51
C GLY A 209 -15.41 -5.74 17.33
N TYR A 210 -14.75 -4.62 16.99
CA TYR A 210 -13.64 -4.09 17.80
C TYR A 210 -14.00 -3.89 19.29
N TYR A 211 -15.23 -3.48 19.57
CA TYR A 211 -15.71 -3.36 20.96
C TYR A 211 -15.73 -4.71 21.67
N ALA A 212 -16.27 -5.75 21.04
CA ALA A 212 -16.34 -7.10 21.59
C ALA A 212 -14.95 -7.66 21.86
N GLN A 213 -14.03 -7.57 20.88
CA GLN A 213 -12.65 -8.01 21.08
C GLN A 213 -11.93 -7.26 22.20
N THR A 214 -12.20 -5.94 22.35
CA THR A 214 -11.60 -5.19 23.46
C THR A 214 -12.07 -5.71 24.81
N LEU A 215 -13.37 -6.03 24.93
CA LEU A 215 -13.90 -6.65 26.17
C LEU A 215 -13.29 -8.04 26.42
N GLU A 216 -13.17 -8.87 25.39
CA GLU A 216 -12.53 -10.20 25.47
C GLU A 216 -11.08 -10.10 25.95
N GLN A 217 -10.31 -9.17 25.36
CA GLN A 217 -8.92 -8.96 25.74
C GLN A 217 -8.76 -8.47 27.17
N LEU A 218 -9.65 -7.59 27.64
CA LEU A 218 -9.64 -7.12 29.03
C LEU A 218 -9.98 -8.25 30.00
N GLU A 219 -10.98 -9.08 29.68
CA GLU A 219 -11.35 -10.24 30.51
C GLU A 219 -10.22 -11.29 30.55
N ALA A 220 -9.63 -11.62 29.40
CA ALA A 220 -8.49 -12.54 29.29
C ALA A 220 -7.28 -12.04 30.12
N SER A 221 -7.04 -10.73 30.12
CA SER A 221 -5.99 -10.09 30.92
C SER A 221 -6.29 -10.03 32.42
N GLY A 222 -7.46 -10.56 32.86
CA GLY A 222 -7.84 -10.66 34.26
C GLY A 222 -8.52 -9.42 34.82
N PHE A 223 -9.16 -8.62 33.95
CA PHE A 223 -9.94 -7.46 34.36
C PHE A 223 -11.43 -7.64 34.05
N LYS A 224 -12.24 -7.01 34.86
CA LYS A 224 -13.69 -6.87 34.64
C LYS A 224 -13.96 -5.43 34.24
N VAL A 225 -14.73 -5.23 33.17
CA VAL A 225 -15.20 -3.91 32.76
C VAL A 225 -16.46 -3.56 33.54
N THR A 226 -16.45 -2.42 34.21
CA THR A 226 -17.61 -1.92 34.96
C THR A 226 -18.46 -0.98 34.14
N ARG A 227 -17.84 -0.19 33.26
CA ARG A 227 -18.51 0.77 32.39
C ARG A 227 -17.61 1.14 31.21
N SER A 228 -18.22 1.46 30.07
CA SER A 228 -17.51 1.89 28.88
C SER A 228 -18.23 3.06 28.19
N TYR A 229 -17.46 3.94 27.59
CA TYR A 229 -17.92 5.09 26.81
C TYR A 229 -17.20 5.09 25.47
N LEU A 230 -17.99 5.12 24.38
CA LEU A 230 -17.48 5.05 23.02
C LEU A 230 -17.92 6.35 22.30
N ARG A 231 -16.96 7.24 22.03
CA ARG A 231 -17.25 8.55 21.44
C ARG A 231 -16.49 8.75 20.14
N ASN A 232 -17.19 9.28 19.14
CA ASN A 232 -16.58 9.61 17.86
C ASN A 232 -16.32 11.12 17.81
N PHE A 233 -15.08 11.51 17.72
CA PHE A 233 -14.66 12.88 17.46
C PHE A 233 -14.62 13.08 15.94
N THR A 234 -15.75 13.49 15.37
CA THR A 234 -15.88 13.79 13.94
C THR A 234 -15.50 15.25 13.69
N ALA A 235 -14.71 15.53 12.67
CA ALA A 235 -14.46 16.88 12.24
C ALA A 235 -15.66 17.44 11.47
N GLY A 236 -16.13 18.64 11.86
CA GLY A 236 -17.01 19.43 11.00
C GLY A 236 -16.17 20.00 9.84
N GLY A 237 -16.54 19.75 8.59
CA GLY A 237 -15.88 20.27 7.40
C GLY A 237 -16.06 19.38 6.18
N ALA A 238 -15.50 19.77 5.03
CA ALA A 238 -15.62 19.03 3.79
C ALA A 238 -15.14 17.57 3.94
N PRO A 239 -15.85 16.59 3.40
CA PRO A 239 -15.56 15.17 3.51
C PRO A 239 -14.15 14.77 3.01
N ASP A 240 -13.54 15.60 2.18
CA ASP A 240 -12.31 15.29 1.46
C ASP A 240 -11.01 15.69 2.17
N ASP A 241 -11.07 16.34 3.35
CA ASP A 241 -9.85 16.69 4.09
C ASP A 241 -9.43 15.55 5.01
N PHE A 242 -8.44 14.76 4.57
CA PHE A 242 -7.87 13.66 5.35
C PHE A 242 -7.25 14.11 6.70
N ARG A 243 -6.94 15.39 6.87
CA ARG A 243 -6.46 15.99 8.13
C ARG A 243 -7.54 16.06 9.20
N ARG A 244 -8.80 15.94 8.80
CA ARG A 244 -9.99 16.03 9.65
C ARG A 244 -10.66 14.68 9.91
N LYS A 245 -9.87 13.63 10.02
CA LYS A 245 -10.38 12.28 10.25
C LYS A 245 -11.16 12.15 11.55
N ALA A 246 -12.22 11.37 11.51
CA ALA A 246 -12.90 10.94 12.70
C ALA A 246 -11.99 10.06 13.56
N VAL A 247 -11.89 10.37 14.84
CA VAL A 247 -11.17 9.59 15.83
C VAL A 247 -12.16 9.08 16.85
N ARG A 248 -12.16 7.78 17.09
CA ARG A 248 -12.94 7.18 18.17
C ARG A 248 -12.09 7.18 19.43
N VAL A 249 -12.65 7.72 20.54
CA VAL A 249 -12.07 7.64 21.86
C VAL A 249 -12.95 6.73 22.72
N ASN A 250 -12.45 5.55 23.02
CA ASN A 250 -13.07 4.61 23.93
C ASN A 250 -12.50 4.76 25.32
N THR A 251 -13.36 4.79 26.31
CA THR A 251 -12.95 4.84 27.72
C THR A 251 -13.57 3.64 28.44
N TYR A 252 -12.73 2.82 29.06
CA TYR A 252 -13.16 1.67 29.87
C TYR A 252 -12.75 1.88 31.32
N TYR A 253 -13.66 1.61 32.25
CA TYR A 253 -13.34 1.51 33.65
C TYR A 253 -13.27 0.03 34.01
N ILE A 254 -12.13 -0.38 34.56
CA ILE A 254 -11.81 -1.77 34.82
C ILE A 254 -11.37 -1.99 36.25
N VAL A 255 -11.65 -3.17 36.77
CA VAL A 255 -11.16 -3.63 38.08
C VAL A 255 -10.48 -4.99 37.93
N PRO A 256 -9.32 -5.23 38.57
CA PRO A 256 -8.65 -6.52 38.52
C PRO A 256 -9.47 -7.58 39.26
N VAL A 257 -9.68 -8.74 38.63
CA VAL A 257 -10.35 -9.89 39.17
C VAL A 257 -9.44 -11.10 39.36
N LYS A 258 -8.32 -11.15 38.63
CA LYS A 258 -7.24 -12.13 38.81
C LYS A 258 -6.12 -11.52 39.66
N PRO A 259 -5.53 -12.26 40.63
CA PRO A 259 -4.39 -11.73 41.42
C PRO A 259 -3.22 -11.28 40.54
N GLY A 260 -2.72 -10.08 40.81
CA GLY A 260 -1.58 -9.50 40.07
C GLY A 260 -1.86 -9.15 38.62
N ALA A 261 -3.12 -9.01 38.17
CA ALA A 261 -3.46 -8.49 36.86
C ALA A 261 -2.98 -7.06 36.67
N ASP A 262 -2.94 -6.27 37.73
CA ASP A 262 -2.51 -4.88 37.79
C ASP A 262 -1.00 -4.68 38.02
N ALA A 263 -0.19 -5.76 38.01
CA ALA A 263 1.26 -5.65 38.06
C ALA A 263 1.78 -4.75 36.91
N PRO A 264 2.77 -3.86 37.15
CA PRO A 264 3.23 -2.90 36.17
C PRO A 264 3.60 -3.50 34.80
N GLU A 265 4.28 -4.62 34.79
CA GLU A 265 4.66 -5.35 33.58
C GLU A 265 3.44 -5.84 32.78
N LYS A 266 2.42 -6.38 33.48
CA LYS A 266 1.18 -6.82 32.82
C LYS A 266 0.36 -5.65 32.28
N MET A 267 0.40 -4.49 32.94
CA MET A 267 -0.25 -3.28 32.45
C MET A 267 0.44 -2.72 31.20
N ILE A 268 1.77 -2.80 31.12
CA ILE A 268 2.51 -2.44 29.91
C ILE A 268 2.13 -3.37 28.74
N ASN A 269 2.08 -4.69 29.00
CA ASN A 269 1.65 -5.67 28.00
C ASN A 269 0.20 -5.45 27.58
N LEU A 270 -0.70 -5.19 28.50
CA LEU A 270 -2.10 -4.88 28.21
C LEU A 270 -2.22 -3.66 27.30
N LYS A 271 -1.47 -2.60 27.58
CA LYS A 271 -1.42 -1.40 26.71
C LYS A 271 -0.99 -1.75 25.29
N ARG A 272 0.04 -2.58 25.12
CA ARG A 272 0.51 -3.06 23.81
C ARG A 272 -0.57 -3.86 23.08
N GLU A 273 -1.18 -4.83 23.75
CA GLU A 273 -2.23 -5.69 23.21
C GLU A 273 -3.45 -4.88 22.73
N LEU A 274 -3.88 -3.89 23.49
CA LEU A 274 -5.01 -3.02 23.13
C LEU A 274 -4.68 -2.16 21.90
N ASN A 275 -3.44 -1.72 21.74
CA ASN A 275 -3.00 -1.00 20.53
C ASN A 275 -2.98 -1.94 19.30
N GLU A 276 -2.59 -3.20 19.47
CA GLU A 276 -2.58 -4.20 18.39
C GLU A 276 -4.00 -4.51 17.86
N LEU A 277 -5.01 -4.55 18.75
CA LEU A 277 -6.40 -4.78 18.36
C LEU A 277 -6.94 -3.76 17.36
N ALA A 278 -6.42 -2.53 17.37
CA ALA A 278 -6.93 -1.45 16.52
C ALA A 278 -6.84 -1.73 15.01
N TRP A 279 -5.89 -2.56 14.59
CA TRP A 279 -5.62 -2.89 13.19
C TRP A 279 -5.60 -4.41 12.90
N SER A 280 -5.94 -5.24 13.89
CA SER A 280 -6.10 -6.68 13.75
C SER A 280 -7.36 -7.07 12.99
N PRO A 281 -7.34 -8.14 12.20
CA PRO A 281 -8.55 -8.83 11.76
C PRO A 281 -9.37 -9.35 12.94
N GLN A 282 -10.68 -9.48 12.75
CA GLN A 282 -11.60 -9.88 13.78
C GLN A 282 -12.45 -11.06 13.30
N PHE A 283 -12.84 -11.94 14.24
CA PHE A 283 -13.69 -13.12 13.99
C PHE A 283 -13.10 -14.10 12.96
N ASP A 284 -11.76 -14.16 12.84
CA ASP A 284 -11.08 -15.11 11.97
C ASP A 284 -10.74 -16.43 12.70
N LEU A 285 -10.15 -17.37 11.95
CA LEU A 285 -9.74 -18.65 12.48
C LEU A 285 -8.69 -18.50 13.60
N PHE A 286 -7.72 -17.59 13.42
CA PHE A 286 -6.63 -17.41 14.37
C PHE A 286 -7.08 -16.74 15.66
N GLU A 287 -8.06 -15.83 15.60
CA GLU A 287 -8.69 -15.32 16.82
C GLU A 287 -9.31 -16.47 17.62
N ARG A 288 -10.13 -17.29 16.99
CA ARG A 288 -10.84 -18.38 17.69
C ARG A 288 -9.89 -19.46 18.20
N GLU A 289 -8.97 -19.93 17.37
CA GLU A 289 -8.13 -21.10 17.71
C GLU A 289 -6.86 -20.71 18.48
N LEU A 290 -6.27 -19.56 18.24
CA LEU A 290 -5.02 -19.15 18.87
C LEU A 290 -5.25 -18.16 20.03
N LEU A 291 -5.95 -17.06 19.79
CA LEU A 291 -6.15 -16.04 20.81
C LEU A 291 -7.05 -16.56 21.95
N VAL A 292 -8.24 -17.09 21.61
CA VAL A 292 -9.25 -17.48 22.59
C VAL A 292 -8.96 -18.87 23.18
N ARG A 293 -8.76 -19.91 22.34
CA ARG A 293 -8.58 -21.29 22.84
C ARG A 293 -7.21 -21.58 23.41
N ASN A 294 -6.19 -21.00 22.85
CA ASN A 294 -4.79 -21.28 23.20
C ASN A 294 -4.09 -20.11 23.89
N GLU A 295 -4.80 -19.06 24.28
CA GLU A 295 -4.31 -17.92 25.05
C GLU A 295 -3.03 -17.26 24.48
N PHE A 296 -2.93 -17.13 23.15
CA PHE A 296 -1.87 -16.33 22.52
C PHE A 296 -2.14 -14.86 22.76
N CYS A 297 -1.09 -14.06 22.85
CA CYS A 297 -1.24 -12.60 22.82
C CYS A 297 -1.60 -12.10 21.40
N CYS A 298 -2.26 -10.95 21.31
CA CYS A 298 -2.70 -10.37 20.04
C CYS A 298 -1.52 -10.09 19.10
N ALA A 299 -0.40 -9.62 19.63
CA ALA A 299 0.82 -9.34 18.87
C ALA A 299 1.37 -10.61 18.20
N SER A 300 1.48 -11.74 18.96
CA SER A 300 1.93 -13.02 18.40
C SER A 300 0.96 -13.56 17.36
N VAL A 301 -0.37 -13.40 17.56
CA VAL A 301 -1.38 -13.79 16.56
C VAL A 301 -1.23 -12.96 15.28
N ASN A 302 -0.97 -11.65 15.38
CA ASN A 302 -0.73 -10.81 14.21
C ASN A 302 0.57 -11.17 13.47
N LEU A 303 1.64 -11.55 14.20
CA LEU A 303 2.85 -12.12 13.60
C LEU A 303 2.54 -13.38 12.79
N LEU A 304 1.76 -14.31 13.36
CA LEU A 304 1.40 -15.56 12.69
C LEU A 304 0.46 -15.33 11.49
N ARG A 305 -0.43 -14.34 11.55
CA ARG A 305 -1.23 -13.90 10.40
C ARG A 305 -0.34 -13.39 9.27
N ALA A 306 0.62 -12.53 9.60
CA ALA A 306 1.59 -12.03 8.63
C ALA A 306 2.42 -13.19 8.03
N ALA A 307 2.89 -14.13 8.86
CA ALA A 307 3.59 -15.33 8.40
C ALA A 307 2.73 -16.17 7.44
N SER A 308 1.43 -16.36 7.74
CA SER A 308 0.52 -17.11 6.86
C SER A 308 0.35 -16.46 5.49
N GLU A 309 0.23 -15.13 5.43
CA GLU A 309 0.15 -14.36 4.17
C GLU A 309 1.46 -14.43 3.39
N PHE A 310 2.60 -14.30 4.07
CA PHE A 310 3.91 -14.45 3.43
C PHE A 310 4.06 -15.84 2.82
N VAL A 311 3.82 -16.90 3.61
CA VAL A 311 3.93 -18.30 3.15
C VAL A 311 2.99 -18.57 1.98
N HIS A 312 1.76 -18.06 2.03
CA HIS A 312 0.82 -18.16 0.92
C HIS A 312 1.38 -17.53 -0.35
N SER A 313 1.96 -16.32 -0.26
CA SER A 313 2.52 -15.62 -1.42
C SER A 313 3.68 -16.38 -2.10
N GLN A 314 4.30 -17.32 -1.40
CA GLN A 314 5.39 -18.16 -1.94
C GLN A 314 4.89 -19.53 -2.39
N LEU A 315 4.11 -20.23 -1.55
CA LEU A 315 3.62 -21.59 -1.86
C LEU A 315 2.58 -21.63 -2.98
N SER A 316 1.90 -20.51 -3.26
CA SER A 316 0.99 -20.40 -4.42
C SER A 316 1.68 -20.65 -5.78
N PHE A 317 3.01 -20.47 -5.87
CA PHE A 317 3.81 -20.83 -7.05
C PHE A 317 4.22 -22.32 -7.09
N VAL A 318 4.10 -23.01 -5.96
CA VAL A 318 4.33 -24.45 -5.89
C VAL A 318 3.06 -25.20 -6.29
N ASP A 319 1.95 -24.92 -5.59
CA ASP A 319 0.61 -25.42 -5.90
C ASP A 319 -0.45 -24.49 -5.31
N ARG A 320 -1.10 -23.70 -6.16
CA ARG A 320 -2.12 -22.72 -5.77
C ARG A 320 -3.34 -23.33 -5.10
N ASN A 321 -3.74 -24.52 -5.53
CA ASN A 321 -4.94 -25.18 -5.01
C ASN A 321 -4.68 -25.87 -3.66
N ALA A 322 -3.47 -26.42 -3.48
CA ALA A 322 -3.08 -27.10 -2.25
C ALA A 322 -2.77 -26.13 -1.11
N TYR A 323 -2.30 -24.91 -1.41
CA TYR A 323 -1.83 -23.92 -0.44
C TYR A 323 -2.59 -22.61 -0.49
N SER A 324 -3.94 -22.68 -0.54
CA SER A 324 -4.76 -21.47 -0.34
C SER A 324 -4.56 -20.91 1.07
N LEU A 325 -4.73 -19.58 1.24
CA LEU A 325 -4.54 -18.95 2.56
C LEU A 325 -5.39 -19.61 3.67
N PRO A 326 -6.68 -19.91 3.47
CA PRO A 326 -7.47 -20.62 4.49
C PRO A 326 -6.92 -22.00 4.86
N GLU A 327 -6.38 -22.76 3.90
CA GLU A 327 -5.76 -24.07 4.19
C GLU A 327 -4.45 -23.92 4.98
N ILE A 328 -3.59 -22.97 4.59
CA ILE A 328 -2.37 -22.66 5.33
C ILE A 328 -2.71 -22.31 6.79
N GLN A 329 -3.68 -21.41 6.99
CA GLN A 329 -4.10 -21.01 8.35
C GLN A 329 -4.68 -22.18 9.13
N ARG A 330 -5.41 -23.08 8.47
CA ARG A 330 -5.96 -24.30 9.09
C ARG A 330 -4.85 -25.27 9.52
N PHE A 331 -3.85 -25.49 8.66
CA PHE A 331 -2.69 -26.31 8.99
C PHE A 331 -1.91 -25.72 10.16
N MET A 332 -1.66 -24.42 10.17
CA MET A 332 -1.01 -23.74 11.28
C MET A 332 -1.80 -23.89 12.59
N ALA A 333 -3.08 -23.58 12.59
CA ALA A 333 -3.93 -23.63 13.78
C ALA A 333 -4.08 -25.03 14.38
N THR A 334 -3.79 -26.09 13.60
CA THR A 334 -3.81 -27.49 14.10
C THR A 334 -2.63 -27.80 15.05
N TYR A 335 -1.54 -27.00 15.00
CA TYR A 335 -0.33 -27.23 15.80
C TYR A 335 0.04 -25.99 16.64
N PRO A 336 -0.81 -25.57 17.59
CA PRO A 336 -0.59 -24.35 18.37
C PRO A 336 0.68 -24.38 19.22
N ALA A 337 1.12 -25.55 19.68
CA ALA A 337 2.36 -25.70 20.45
C ALA A 337 3.61 -25.31 19.61
N VAL A 338 3.68 -25.78 18.36
CA VAL A 338 4.74 -25.41 17.40
C VAL A 338 4.73 -23.90 17.15
N LEU A 339 3.54 -23.32 16.90
CA LEU A 339 3.38 -21.89 16.67
C LEU A 339 3.81 -21.03 17.86
N ARG A 340 3.52 -21.51 19.09
CA ARG A 340 3.93 -20.81 20.31
C ARG A 340 5.45 -20.74 20.42
N ARG A 341 6.13 -21.88 20.24
CA ARG A 341 7.60 -21.91 20.26
C ARG A 341 8.22 -21.01 19.19
N LEU A 342 7.63 -20.95 18.00
CA LEU A 342 8.07 -20.05 16.93
C LEU A 342 7.86 -18.57 17.29
N ALA A 343 6.72 -18.24 17.89
CA ALA A 343 6.45 -16.89 18.38
C ALA A 343 7.42 -16.50 19.51
N ASP A 344 7.61 -17.38 20.49
CA ASP A 344 8.53 -17.15 21.62
C ASP A 344 9.99 -16.97 21.13
N ALA A 345 10.42 -17.80 20.17
CA ALA A 345 11.75 -17.68 19.57
C ALA A 345 11.92 -16.35 18.83
N PHE A 346 10.91 -15.92 18.05
CA PHE A 346 10.91 -14.63 17.37
C PHE A 346 10.94 -13.48 18.37
N GLU A 347 10.06 -13.49 19.36
CA GLU A 347 9.97 -12.45 20.40
C GLU A 347 11.28 -12.32 21.17
N SER A 348 11.91 -13.43 21.53
CA SER A 348 13.22 -13.45 22.18
C SER A 348 14.30 -12.86 21.28
N LYS A 349 14.38 -13.27 20.00
CA LYS A 349 15.38 -12.77 19.03
C LYS A 349 15.33 -11.26 18.85
N PHE A 350 14.11 -10.70 18.79
CA PHE A 350 13.90 -9.28 18.50
C PHE A 350 13.60 -8.42 19.73
N HIS A 351 13.73 -9.00 20.94
CA HIS A 351 13.49 -8.24 22.18
C HIS A 351 14.52 -7.10 22.33
N PRO A 352 14.07 -5.84 22.52
CA PRO A 352 14.98 -4.69 22.60
C PRO A 352 16.03 -4.79 23.70
N ASP A 353 15.71 -5.47 24.81
CA ASP A 353 16.63 -5.66 25.97
C ASP A 353 17.55 -6.87 25.81
N GLY A 354 17.52 -7.52 24.65
CA GLY A 354 18.33 -8.69 24.32
C GLY A 354 17.58 -10.03 24.41
N PRO A 355 18.14 -11.10 23.80
CA PRO A 355 17.48 -12.38 23.72
C PRO A 355 17.45 -13.10 25.08
N SER A 356 16.32 -13.69 25.41
CA SER A 356 16.11 -14.54 26.60
C SER A 356 16.25 -16.05 26.32
N LEU A 357 16.24 -16.45 25.04
CA LEU A 357 16.37 -17.82 24.55
C LEU A 357 17.52 -17.95 23.56
N ASP A 358 18.13 -19.12 23.50
CA ASP A 358 19.01 -19.49 22.37
C ASP A 358 18.15 -19.76 21.14
N PHE A 359 18.12 -18.80 20.21
CA PHE A 359 17.32 -18.87 19.00
C PHE A 359 17.66 -20.09 18.13
N GLY A 360 18.95 -20.42 17.98
CA GLY A 360 19.39 -21.55 17.18
C GLY A 360 18.86 -22.88 17.72
N LYS A 361 18.99 -23.07 19.03
CA LYS A 361 18.48 -24.28 19.73
C LYS A 361 16.95 -24.36 19.64
N ALA A 362 16.25 -23.27 19.90
CA ALA A 362 14.78 -23.23 19.83
C ALA A 362 14.26 -23.60 18.43
N ILE A 363 14.89 -23.08 17.38
CA ILE A 363 14.51 -23.41 16.00
C ILE A 363 14.84 -24.87 15.65
N GLN A 364 15.96 -25.41 16.13
CA GLN A 364 16.29 -26.82 15.92
C GLN A 364 15.24 -27.73 16.55
N GLU A 365 14.83 -27.46 17.79
CA GLU A 365 13.77 -28.23 18.47
C GLU A 365 12.44 -28.19 17.70
N VAL A 366 12.06 -27.00 17.18
CA VAL A 366 10.87 -26.86 16.33
C VAL A 366 10.98 -27.69 15.05
N ARG A 367 12.12 -27.69 14.38
CA ARG A 367 12.32 -28.49 13.16
C ARG A 367 12.22 -29.99 13.41
N GLU A 368 12.74 -30.46 14.55
CA GLU A 368 12.62 -31.86 14.98
C GLU A 368 11.15 -32.23 15.27
N GLU A 369 10.41 -31.34 15.93
CA GLU A 369 8.98 -31.54 16.18
C GLU A 369 8.17 -31.62 14.87
N ILE A 370 8.42 -30.71 13.93
CA ILE A 370 7.79 -30.72 12.61
C ILE A 370 8.11 -32.02 11.85
N ALA A 371 9.38 -32.46 11.86
CA ALA A 371 9.80 -33.70 11.19
C ALA A 371 9.04 -34.93 11.72
N ASN A 372 8.74 -34.95 13.04
CA ASN A 372 8.07 -36.05 13.71
C ASN A 372 6.54 -36.02 13.59
N ILE A 373 5.93 -35.02 12.92
CA ILE A 373 4.48 -34.98 12.72
C ILE A 373 4.04 -36.24 11.95
N ASN A 374 3.10 -36.97 12.55
CA ASN A 374 2.51 -38.15 11.97
C ASN A 374 1.06 -38.33 12.50
N SER A 375 0.08 -37.91 11.70
CA SER A 375 -1.34 -38.08 12.01
C SER A 375 -1.94 -39.37 11.45
N GLY A 376 -1.14 -40.19 10.76
CA GLY A 376 -1.58 -41.34 10.00
C GLY A 376 -2.10 -41.04 8.59
N MET A 377 -2.10 -39.76 8.18
CA MET A 377 -2.50 -39.32 6.83
C MET A 377 -1.30 -38.71 6.10
N ALA A 378 -0.49 -39.54 5.47
CA ALA A 378 0.81 -39.17 4.91
C ALA A 378 0.76 -37.94 3.98
N GLU A 379 -0.24 -37.84 3.10
CA GLU A 379 -0.38 -36.68 2.18
C GLU A 379 -0.68 -35.38 2.94
N LYS A 380 -1.56 -35.43 3.94
CA LYS A 380 -1.86 -34.27 4.79
C LYS A 380 -0.65 -33.85 5.62
N ASP A 381 0.04 -34.84 6.20
CA ASP A 381 1.23 -34.60 7.03
C ASP A 381 2.34 -33.96 6.19
N ALA A 382 2.52 -34.38 4.94
CA ALA A 382 3.47 -33.77 4.01
C ALA A 382 3.16 -32.27 3.77
N LYS A 383 1.89 -31.93 3.51
CA LYS A 383 1.46 -30.53 3.31
C LYS A 383 1.64 -29.69 4.57
N VAL A 384 1.27 -30.24 5.73
CA VAL A 384 1.46 -29.58 7.04
C VAL A 384 2.95 -29.29 7.31
N LYS A 385 3.82 -30.28 7.06
CA LYS A 385 5.28 -30.11 7.24
C LYS A 385 5.82 -29.02 6.34
N VAL A 386 5.40 -28.93 5.08
CA VAL A 386 5.78 -27.87 4.14
C VAL A 386 5.37 -26.51 4.69
N VAL A 387 4.12 -26.36 5.15
CA VAL A 387 3.62 -25.09 5.68
C VAL A 387 4.38 -24.67 6.95
N LEU A 388 4.50 -25.55 7.94
CA LEU A 388 5.17 -25.23 9.21
C LEU A 388 6.67 -24.97 9.02
N SER A 389 7.35 -25.71 8.11
CA SER A 389 8.74 -25.44 7.75
C SER A 389 8.88 -24.08 7.06
N SER A 390 7.94 -23.70 6.17
CA SER A 390 7.92 -22.38 5.53
C SER A 390 7.70 -21.24 6.53
N VAL A 391 6.84 -21.41 7.54
CA VAL A 391 6.69 -20.44 8.65
C VAL A 391 7.99 -20.35 9.45
N THR A 392 8.64 -21.48 9.73
CA THR A 392 9.92 -21.51 10.44
C THR A 392 11.00 -20.76 9.67
N ASP A 393 11.11 -20.99 8.35
CA ASP A 393 12.09 -20.30 7.50
C ASP A 393 11.81 -18.81 7.36
N PHE A 394 10.52 -18.40 7.27
CA PHE A 394 10.16 -16.98 7.34
C PHE A 394 10.72 -16.32 8.59
N ILE A 395 10.48 -16.90 9.77
CA ILE A 395 10.97 -16.37 11.06
C ILE A 395 12.51 -16.34 11.11
N CYS A 396 13.18 -17.36 10.58
CA CYS A 396 14.63 -17.42 10.51
C CYS A 396 15.24 -16.31 9.65
N CYS A 397 14.61 -16.00 8.52
CA CYS A 397 15.09 -15.01 7.55
C CYS A 397 14.75 -13.56 7.92
N ILE A 398 13.99 -13.30 8.99
CA ILE A 398 13.76 -11.93 9.45
C ILE A 398 15.04 -11.35 10.03
N LEU A 399 15.47 -10.20 9.49
CA LEU A 399 16.65 -9.45 9.92
C LEU A 399 16.31 -8.24 10.77
N LYS A 400 15.15 -7.64 10.60
CA LYS A 400 14.61 -6.54 11.40
C LYS A 400 13.10 -6.47 11.30
N SER A 401 12.43 -5.96 12.35
CA SER A 401 10.99 -5.81 12.39
C SER A 401 10.58 -4.69 13.34
N ASN A 402 9.49 -4.00 13.03
CA ASN A 402 8.87 -3.02 13.91
C ASN A 402 7.93 -3.65 14.96
N TYR A 403 8.02 -4.94 15.20
CA TYR A 403 7.14 -5.68 16.10
C TYR A 403 7.02 -5.06 17.49
N TYR A 404 8.13 -4.60 18.08
CA TYR A 404 8.16 -3.96 19.39
C TYR A 404 7.93 -2.45 19.38
N SER A 405 7.80 -1.82 18.20
CA SER A 405 7.47 -0.40 18.09
C SER A 405 6.12 -0.09 18.72
N GLU A 406 6.05 0.94 19.57
CA GLU A 406 4.80 1.33 20.22
C GLU A 406 3.84 2.04 19.26
N LYS A 407 4.39 2.75 18.27
CA LYS A 407 3.67 3.60 17.33
C LYS A 407 3.64 2.98 15.94
N LYS A 408 3.01 1.84 15.81
CA LYS A 408 2.86 1.16 14.53
C LYS A 408 1.40 1.01 14.11
N THR A 409 1.18 0.95 12.81
CA THR A 409 -0.12 0.78 12.17
C THR A 409 -0.14 -0.39 11.19
N ALA A 410 1.01 -0.98 10.93
CA ALA A 410 1.23 -2.21 10.18
C ALA A 410 2.49 -2.90 10.69
N LEU A 411 2.56 -4.22 10.56
CA LEU A 411 3.80 -4.96 10.74
C LEU A 411 4.68 -4.82 9.50
N ALA A 412 5.98 -4.68 9.75
CA ALA A 412 7.00 -4.64 8.71
C ALA A 412 8.17 -5.56 9.07
N PHE A 413 8.66 -6.28 8.08
CA PHE A 413 9.75 -7.25 8.22
C PHE A 413 10.79 -6.99 7.14
N GLY A 414 12.06 -6.81 7.53
CA GLY A 414 13.20 -6.87 6.64
C GLY A 414 13.69 -8.30 6.55
N LEU A 415 13.73 -8.86 5.35
CA LEU A 415 13.99 -10.28 5.10
C LEU A 415 15.32 -10.49 4.36
N ASP A 416 16.05 -11.52 4.73
CA ASP A 416 17.15 -12.06 3.93
C ASP A 416 16.55 -12.78 2.71
N PRO A 417 16.89 -12.38 1.46
CA PRO A 417 16.40 -13.05 0.26
C PRO A 417 16.77 -14.53 0.16
N ALA A 418 17.65 -15.02 1.02
CA ALA A 418 18.00 -16.44 1.13
C ALA A 418 16.78 -17.34 1.39
N PHE A 419 15.65 -16.81 1.91
CA PHE A 419 14.42 -17.58 2.07
C PHE A 419 13.93 -18.22 0.76
N MET A 420 14.23 -17.64 -0.39
CA MET A 420 13.84 -18.21 -1.70
C MET A 420 14.41 -19.61 -1.92
N ARG A 421 15.60 -19.93 -1.37
CA ARG A 421 16.21 -21.26 -1.49
C ARG A 421 15.36 -22.36 -0.88
N HIS A 422 14.61 -22.06 0.19
CA HIS A 422 13.68 -23.01 0.78
C HIS A 422 12.63 -23.46 -0.23
N TYR A 423 11.98 -22.49 -0.88
CA TYR A 423 10.92 -22.78 -1.85
C TYR A 423 11.45 -23.41 -3.15
N GLU A 424 12.66 -23.08 -3.57
CA GLU A 424 13.36 -23.75 -4.68
C GLU A 424 13.65 -25.22 -4.38
N SER A 425 13.92 -25.55 -3.12
CA SER A 425 14.10 -26.94 -2.70
C SER A 425 12.80 -27.76 -2.68
N ILE A 426 11.65 -27.07 -2.54
CA ILE A 426 10.32 -27.69 -2.60
C ILE A 426 9.89 -27.94 -4.06
N SER A 427 10.16 -26.97 -4.96
CA SER A 427 9.72 -27.07 -6.35
C SER A 427 10.66 -26.36 -7.33
N GLU A 428 11.12 -27.09 -8.34
CA GLU A 428 11.90 -26.53 -9.45
C GLU A 428 11.14 -25.43 -10.21
N SER A 429 9.80 -25.53 -10.28
CA SER A 429 8.97 -24.52 -10.93
C SER A 429 9.03 -23.18 -10.24
N TYR A 430 9.26 -23.15 -8.93
CA TYR A 430 9.42 -21.91 -8.17
C TYR A 430 10.63 -21.10 -8.68
N GLY A 431 11.80 -21.73 -8.80
CA GLY A 431 13.00 -21.05 -9.29
C GLY A 431 12.85 -20.50 -10.71
N LYS A 432 12.09 -21.19 -11.56
CA LYS A 432 11.80 -20.77 -12.95
C LYS A 432 10.78 -19.61 -13.05
N ALA A 433 10.04 -19.32 -11.99
CA ALA A 433 9.05 -18.24 -11.97
C ALA A 433 9.65 -16.84 -11.83
N PHE A 434 10.94 -16.74 -11.49
CA PHE A 434 11.61 -15.48 -11.18
C PHE A 434 12.84 -15.25 -12.09
N PRO A 435 13.21 -13.97 -12.34
CA PRO A 435 14.51 -13.63 -12.91
C PRO A 435 15.66 -14.25 -12.10
N PRO A 436 16.79 -14.63 -12.75
CA PRO A 436 17.89 -15.33 -12.07
C PRO A 436 18.66 -14.49 -11.06
N GLU A 437 18.61 -13.16 -11.21
CA GLU A 437 19.28 -12.24 -10.30
C GLU A 437 18.58 -12.21 -8.93
N ARG A 438 19.37 -12.36 -7.84
CA ARG A 438 18.83 -12.31 -6.48
C ARG A 438 18.64 -10.88 -6.01
N PRO A 439 17.54 -10.57 -5.27
CA PRO A 439 17.37 -9.29 -4.63
C PRO A 439 18.47 -9.02 -3.60
N TYR A 440 18.83 -7.75 -3.45
CA TYR A 440 19.67 -7.28 -2.36
C TYR A 440 18.95 -7.32 -1.01
N GLY A 441 17.65 -7.04 -1.01
CA GLY A 441 16.82 -7.07 0.19
C GLY A 441 15.33 -7.05 -0.15
N VAL A 442 14.55 -7.57 0.78
CA VAL A 442 13.10 -7.66 0.68
C VAL A 442 12.49 -7.12 1.97
N PHE A 443 11.52 -6.21 1.85
CA PHE A 443 10.62 -5.87 2.95
C PHE A 443 9.26 -6.48 2.68
N PHE A 444 8.62 -6.98 3.74
CA PHE A 444 7.25 -7.45 3.73
C PHE A 444 6.43 -6.61 4.72
N PHE A 445 5.25 -6.15 4.30
CA PHE A 445 4.33 -5.34 5.08
C PHE A 445 3.01 -6.08 5.23
N TRP A 446 2.44 -6.03 6.43
CA TRP A 446 1.17 -6.66 6.70
C TRP A 446 0.30 -5.86 7.65
N ARG A 447 -0.99 -5.78 7.31
CA ARG A 447 -2.08 -5.27 8.12
C ARG A 447 -3.37 -5.99 7.71
N ARG A 448 -4.44 -5.93 8.51
CA ARG A 448 -5.71 -6.64 8.25
C ARG A 448 -6.28 -6.52 6.82
N ASN A 449 -6.09 -5.38 6.16
CA ASN A 449 -6.65 -5.11 4.83
C ASN A 449 -5.60 -4.72 3.78
N VAL A 450 -4.33 -4.79 4.10
CA VAL A 450 -3.25 -4.54 3.15
C VAL A 450 -2.05 -5.42 3.45
N SER A 451 -1.49 -6.01 2.42
CA SER A 451 -0.19 -6.67 2.44
C SER A 451 0.65 -6.23 1.24
N GLY A 452 1.96 -6.32 1.33
CA GLY A 452 2.81 -5.88 0.23
C GLY A 452 4.27 -6.19 0.41
N PHE A 453 5.01 -6.06 -0.70
CA PHE A 453 6.45 -6.28 -0.74
C PHE A 453 7.17 -5.06 -1.30
N GLN A 454 8.31 -4.71 -0.70
CA GLN A 454 9.31 -3.86 -1.32
C GLN A 454 10.54 -4.71 -1.60
N ILE A 455 10.92 -4.81 -2.86
CA ILE A 455 12.07 -5.60 -3.33
C ILE A 455 13.05 -4.65 -3.97
N ARG A 456 14.35 -4.81 -3.67
CA ARG A 456 15.42 -3.99 -4.22
C ARG A 456 16.66 -4.79 -4.58
N PHE A 457 17.42 -4.27 -5.55
CA PHE A 457 18.61 -4.90 -6.11
C PHE A 457 19.93 -4.17 -5.75
N SER A 458 19.87 -3.13 -4.91
CA SER A 458 21.06 -2.47 -4.37
C SER A 458 20.78 -1.78 -3.04
N GLU A 459 21.84 -1.34 -2.36
CA GLU A 459 21.78 -0.62 -1.07
C GLU A 459 21.03 0.71 -1.23
N ILE A 460 21.43 1.52 -2.21
CA ILE A 460 20.71 2.73 -2.64
C ILE A 460 19.79 2.31 -3.77
N ALA A 461 18.49 2.39 -3.56
CA ALA A 461 17.53 1.86 -4.50
C ALA A 461 16.36 2.82 -4.72
N ARG A 462 15.82 2.80 -5.95
CA ARG A 462 14.66 3.61 -6.32
C ARG A 462 13.70 2.85 -7.20
N GLY A 463 12.42 3.01 -6.92
CA GLY A 463 11.35 2.42 -7.72
C GLY A 463 9.97 2.91 -7.35
N GLY A 464 8.99 2.57 -8.19
CA GLY A 464 7.61 3.01 -8.01
C GLY A 464 6.89 2.27 -6.89
N TRP A 465 5.94 2.95 -6.24
CA TRP A 465 4.96 2.33 -5.37
C TRP A 465 3.61 2.22 -6.07
N ARG A 466 3.15 1.00 -6.25
CA ARG A 466 1.84 0.64 -6.81
C ARG A 466 0.96 0.06 -5.72
N THR A 467 -0.29 0.55 -5.61
CA THR A 467 -1.31 -0.06 -4.76
C THR A 467 -2.36 -0.73 -5.65
N VAL A 468 -2.38 -2.05 -5.66
CA VAL A 468 -3.36 -2.85 -6.40
C VAL A 468 -4.61 -2.97 -5.54
N ALA A 469 -5.76 -2.57 -6.07
CA ALA A 469 -7.04 -2.64 -5.39
C ALA A 469 -8.11 -3.24 -6.33
N PRO A 470 -8.20 -4.57 -6.42
CA PRO A 470 -9.19 -5.23 -7.26
C PRO A 470 -10.61 -4.82 -6.83
N LYS A 471 -11.44 -4.39 -7.79
CA LYS A 471 -12.82 -4.00 -7.47
C LYS A 471 -13.61 -5.22 -6.99
N PRO A 472 -14.40 -5.10 -5.92
CA PRO A 472 -15.34 -6.15 -5.57
C PRO A 472 -16.34 -6.32 -6.71
N VAL A 473 -16.43 -7.52 -7.26
CA VAL A 473 -17.31 -7.81 -8.40
C VAL A 473 -18.73 -8.03 -7.91
N LYS A 474 -19.70 -7.46 -8.65
CA LYS A 474 -21.12 -7.48 -8.28
C LYS A 474 -21.81 -8.84 -8.48
N SER A 475 -21.16 -9.83 -9.09
CA SER A 475 -21.73 -11.16 -9.31
C SER A 475 -20.90 -12.28 -8.71
N LEU A 476 -21.57 -13.25 -8.08
CA LEU A 476 -20.97 -14.42 -7.42
C LEU A 476 -20.16 -15.32 -8.39
N LEU A 477 -20.34 -15.19 -9.69
CA LEU A 477 -19.68 -15.98 -10.73
C LEU A 477 -18.34 -15.38 -11.20
N GLU A 478 -18.09 -14.10 -10.96
CA GLU A 478 -16.90 -13.39 -11.46
C GLU A 478 -15.94 -12.95 -10.33
N SER A 479 -16.35 -13.00 -9.06
CA SER A 479 -15.78 -12.18 -8.01
C SER A 479 -14.74 -12.83 -7.11
N GLY A 480 -14.74 -14.13 -6.98
CA GLY A 480 -13.80 -14.82 -6.05
C GLY A 480 -12.37 -14.78 -6.53
N ASP A 481 -12.16 -14.62 -7.84
CA ASP A 481 -10.90 -14.97 -8.47
C ASP A 481 -9.91 -13.80 -8.57
N SER A 482 -10.36 -12.56 -8.76
CA SER A 482 -9.45 -11.45 -9.07
C SER A 482 -8.58 -11.01 -7.88
N PHE A 483 -9.13 -10.98 -6.64
CA PHE A 483 -8.36 -10.62 -5.46
C PHE A 483 -7.40 -11.75 -5.04
N GLU A 484 -7.88 -13.00 -5.03
CA GLU A 484 -7.04 -14.16 -4.70
C GLU A 484 -5.96 -14.40 -5.75
N GLN A 485 -6.25 -14.09 -7.01
CA GLN A 485 -5.25 -14.09 -8.06
C GLN A 485 -4.19 -13.04 -7.83
N ALA A 486 -4.57 -11.79 -7.57
CA ALA A 486 -3.63 -10.71 -7.25
C ALA A 486 -2.80 -11.02 -5.99
N ARG A 487 -3.42 -11.63 -4.96
CA ARG A 487 -2.73 -12.06 -3.75
C ARG A 487 -1.66 -13.13 -4.06
N SER A 488 -2.01 -14.13 -4.85
CA SER A 488 -1.09 -15.20 -5.23
C SER A 488 0.09 -14.71 -6.08
N GLU A 489 -0.11 -13.67 -6.90
CA GLU A 489 0.91 -13.11 -7.79
C GLU A 489 1.72 -11.95 -7.20
N LEU A 490 1.35 -11.47 -6.01
CA LEU A 490 1.85 -10.21 -5.42
C LEU A 490 3.38 -10.16 -5.32
N PHE A 491 4.00 -11.22 -4.78
CA PHE A 491 5.46 -11.29 -4.65
C PHE A 491 6.15 -11.32 -6.02
N ARG A 492 5.65 -12.15 -6.94
CA ARG A 492 6.21 -12.27 -8.30
C ARG A 492 6.09 -10.97 -9.07
N GLU A 493 4.92 -10.32 -9.01
CA GLU A 493 4.72 -9.02 -9.65
C GLU A 493 5.73 -8.00 -9.14
N CYS A 494 5.88 -7.89 -7.82
CA CYS A 494 6.84 -6.98 -7.20
C CYS A 494 8.28 -7.31 -7.64
N PHE A 495 8.66 -8.58 -7.66
CA PHE A 495 10.00 -9.04 -8.05
C PHE A 495 10.33 -8.68 -9.51
N VAL A 496 9.44 -9.06 -10.42
CA VAL A 496 9.65 -8.82 -11.86
C VAL A 496 9.71 -7.32 -12.18
N LEU A 497 8.84 -6.53 -11.55
CA LEU A 497 8.86 -5.08 -11.71
C LEU A 497 10.11 -4.43 -11.11
N ALA A 498 10.59 -4.92 -9.95
CA ALA A 498 11.83 -4.42 -9.34
C ALA A 498 13.06 -4.76 -10.18
N ASN A 499 13.15 -5.97 -10.74
CA ASN A 499 14.23 -6.37 -11.66
C ASN A 499 14.19 -5.56 -12.96
N THR A 500 13.01 -5.37 -13.54
CA THR A 500 12.84 -4.49 -14.72
C THR A 500 13.30 -3.05 -14.41
N GLN A 501 12.95 -2.56 -13.22
CA GLN A 501 13.39 -1.24 -12.77
C GLN A 501 14.91 -1.18 -12.58
N HIS A 502 15.53 -2.25 -12.09
CA HIS A 502 16.99 -2.34 -11.94
C HIS A 502 17.71 -2.22 -13.30
N LYS A 503 17.20 -2.89 -14.32
CA LYS A 503 17.72 -2.78 -15.69
C LYS A 503 17.50 -1.39 -16.31
N LYS A 504 16.44 -0.66 -15.94
CA LYS A 504 16.22 0.73 -16.33
C LYS A 504 17.18 1.71 -15.65
N ASN A 505 17.50 1.45 -14.39
CA ASN A 505 18.30 2.31 -13.52
C ASN A 505 19.81 2.23 -13.84
N LYS A 506 20.19 1.63 -14.96
CA LYS A 506 21.59 1.51 -15.37
C LYS A 506 22.30 2.87 -15.57
N ASP A 507 21.57 3.92 -15.96
CA ASP A 507 22.15 5.26 -16.20
C ASP A 507 22.15 6.18 -14.96
N ILE A 508 21.66 5.69 -13.81
CA ILE A 508 21.56 6.47 -12.57
C ILE A 508 22.26 5.75 -11.41
N TYR A 509 22.53 6.48 -10.34
CA TYR A 509 23.28 5.95 -9.21
C TYR A 509 22.46 4.97 -8.35
N GLU A 510 21.15 5.09 -8.36
CA GLU A 510 20.26 4.17 -7.65
C GLU A 510 20.09 2.84 -8.40
N GLY A 511 20.09 1.73 -7.68
CA GLY A 511 19.60 0.46 -8.21
C GLY A 511 18.08 0.42 -8.28
N GLY A 512 17.55 -0.61 -8.93
CA GLY A 512 16.11 -0.76 -9.06
C GLY A 512 15.43 -1.30 -7.82
N SER A 513 14.23 -0.81 -7.56
CA SER A 513 13.31 -1.36 -6.57
C SER A 513 11.86 -1.27 -7.05
N LYS A 514 10.97 -1.92 -6.32
CA LYS A 514 9.52 -1.78 -6.46
C LYS A 514 8.86 -2.01 -5.12
N LEU A 515 7.82 -1.23 -4.83
CA LEU A 515 6.89 -1.49 -3.75
C LEU A 515 5.52 -1.78 -4.38
N VAL A 516 4.99 -2.97 -4.12
CA VAL A 516 3.64 -3.36 -4.55
C VAL A 516 2.85 -3.74 -3.31
N THR A 517 1.72 -3.07 -3.13
CA THR A 517 0.78 -3.37 -2.04
C THR A 517 -0.57 -3.78 -2.61
N LEU A 518 -1.20 -4.76 -1.99
CA LEU A 518 -2.53 -5.26 -2.34
C LEU A 518 -3.52 -4.81 -1.26
N LEU A 519 -4.49 -4.00 -1.65
CA LEU A 519 -5.55 -3.52 -0.78
C LEU A 519 -6.80 -4.39 -0.93
N LYS A 520 -7.25 -4.99 0.18
CA LYS A 520 -8.58 -5.57 0.30
C LYS A 520 -9.57 -4.47 0.65
N VAL A 521 -10.34 -4.03 -0.35
CA VAL A 521 -11.41 -3.05 -0.14
C VAL A 521 -12.53 -3.72 0.66
N THR A 522 -12.80 -3.19 1.85
CA THR A 522 -13.81 -3.78 2.75
C THR A 522 -15.21 -3.23 2.49
N GLY A 523 -15.31 -2.01 1.93
CA GLY A 523 -16.56 -1.29 1.76
C GLY A 523 -17.11 -0.68 3.06
N GLU A 524 -16.37 -0.75 4.17
CA GLU A 524 -16.71 -0.09 5.42
C GLU A 524 -16.67 1.44 5.29
N PHE A 525 -15.80 1.93 4.39
CA PHE A 525 -15.61 3.34 4.06
C PHE A 525 -15.56 3.54 2.55
N ASP A 526 -15.55 4.79 2.11
CA ASP A 526 -15.28 5.09 0.71
C ASP A 526 -13.88 4.64 0.30
N PHE A 527 -13.70 4.34 -0.99
CA PHE A 527 -12.47 3.79 -1.53
C PHE A 527 -11.23 4.65 -1.24
N LYS A 528 -11.36 5.99 -1.37
CA LYS A 528 -10.25 6.92 -1.13
C LYS A 528 -9.78 6.86 0.31
N THR A 529 -10.72 6.79 1.26
CA THR A 529 -10.45 6.68 2.69
C THR A 529 -9.72 5.37 3.03
N GLU A 530 -10.18 4.21 2.52
CA GLU A 530 -9.52 2.93 2.74
C GLU A 530 -8.13 2.88 2.11
N LEU A 531 -8.01 3.38 0.88
CA LEU A 531 -6.74 3.45 0.15
C LEU A 531 -5.69 4.28 0.92
N TRP A 532 -6.06 5.48 1.34
CA TRP A 532 -5.14 6.37 2.04
C TRP A 532 -4.72 5.83 3.40
N ALA A 533 -5.64 5.22 4.14
CA ALA A 533 -5.30 4.58 5.41
C ALA A 533 -4.30 3.44 5.24
N ALA A 534 -4.46 2.62 4.19
CA ALA A 534 -3.55 1.53 3.87
C ALA A 534 -2.16 2.05 3.45
N GLN A 535 -2.12 3.05 2.56
CA GLN A 535 -0.86 3.65 2.11
C GLN A 535 -0.10 4.32 3.25
N ARG A 536 -0.79 5.08 4.10
CA ARG A 536 -0.16 5.71 5.27
C ARG A 536 0.39 4.68 6.24
N ALA A 537 -0.35 3.61 6.52
CA ALA A 537 0.10 2.55 7.40
C ALA A 537 1.38 1.86 6.88
N VAL A 538 1.44 1.55 5.59
CA VAL A 538 2.62 0.94 4.96
C VAL A 538 3.79 1.92 4.95
N PHE A 539 3.57 3.21 4.66
CA PHE A 539 4.64 4.21 4.62
C PHE A 539 5.26 4.47 6.01
N GLU A 540 4.43 4.57 7.06
CA GLU A 540 4.93 4.68 8.44
C GLU A 540 5.76 3.45 8.84
N ALA A 541 5.29 2.25 8.51
CA ALA A 541 6.01 1.01 8.77
C ALA A 541 7.31 0.91 7.95
N PHE A 542 7.30 1.41 6.72
CA PHE A 542 8.50 1.53 5.87
C PHE A 542 9.52 2.47 6.50
N LEU A 543 9.13 3.68 6.91
CA LEU A 543 10.02 4.64 7.55
C LEU A 543 10.66 4.06 8.82
N GLN A 544 9.91 3.30 9.62
CA GLN A 544 10.46 2.67 10.83
C GLN A 544 11.65 1.72 10.51
N LEU A 545 11.63 1.05 9.35
CA LEU A 545 12.70 0.11 8.96
C LEU A 545 13.91 0.77 8.27
N VAL A 546 13.77 2.02 7.77
CA VAL A 546 14.82 2.67 6.95
C VAL A 546 15.29 4.01 7.51
N ASN A 547 14.69 4.52 8.59
CA ASN A 547 15.07 5.82 9.15
C ASN A 547 16.18 5.68 10.17
N TYR A 548 17.42 5.81 9.71
CA TYR A 548 18.62 5.75 10.53
C TYR A 548 19.04 7.12 11.02
N GLY A 549 19.59 7.15 12.23
CA GLY A 549 20.26 8.32 12.81
C GLY A 549 21.69 8.49 12.26
N ALA A 550 22.31 9.61 12.63
CA ALA A 550 23.71 9.88 12.29
C ALA A 550 24.70 8.87 12.92
N ASP A 551 24.27 8.14 13.93
CA ASP A 551 25.01 7.07 14.60
C ASP A 551 24.92 5.71 13.86
N GLY A 552 24.23 5.66 12.71
CA GLY A 552 24.02 4.45 11.93
C GLY A 552 23.02 3.47 12.51
N LYS A 553 22.27 3.86 13.57
CA LYS A 553 21.20 3.04 14.17
C LYS A 553 19.83 3.53 13.74
N LEU A 554 18.85 2.62 13.72
CA LEU A 554 17.45 3.00 13.52
C LEU A 554 16.98 3.97 14.63
N ARG A 555 16.29 5.02 14.26
CA ARG A 555 15.77 6.03 15.20
C ARG A 555 14.77 5.46 16.20
N ASP A 556 14.01 4.44 15.82
CA ASP A 556 13.18 3.68 16.74
C ASP A 556 14.05 2.64 17.47
N GLY A 557 14.50 2.98 18.67
CA GLY A 557 15.36 2.13 19.51
C GLY A 557 14.71 0.82 19.97
N LYS A 558 13.43 0.59 19.63
CA LYS A 558 12.74 -0.69 19.88
C LYS A 558 12.92 -1.70 18.76
N ILE A 559 13.54 -1.29 17.65
CA ILE A 559 13.80 -2.17 16.51
C ILE A 559 15.22 -2.72 16.61
N VAL A 560 15.32 -4.04 16.77
CA VAL A 560 16.60 -4.76 16.67
C VAL A 560 16.92 -4.98 15.20
N ASP A 561 18.09 -4.52 14.75
CA ASP A 561 18.55 -4.60 13.37
C ASP A 561 19.80 -5.48 13.25
N PHE A 562 19.67 -6.64 12.61
CA PHE A 562 20.76 -7.57 12.33
C PHE A 562 21.46 -7.29 10.99
N THR A 563 21.03 -6.28 10.22
CA THR A 563 21.68 -5.94 8.94
C THR A 563 22.96 -5.15 9.12
N ASN A 564 23.10 -4.40 10.22
CA ASN A 564 24.23 -3.50 10.54
C ASN A 564 24.58 -2.51 9.41
N ARG A 565 23.60 -2.12 8.61
CA ARG A 565 23.78 -1.21 7.48
C ARG A 565 22.51 -0.39 7.24
N ALA A 566 22.69 0.87 6.82
CA ALA A 566 21.59 1.73 6.47
C ALA A 566 21.09 1.41 5.07
N ASP A 567 19.78 1.25 4.93
CA ASP A 567 19.09 1.13 3.64
C ASP A 567 18.59 2.52 3.22
N ILE A 568 18.93 2.95 2.00
CA ILE A 568 18.47 4.22 1.44
C ILE A 568 17.56 3.93 0.26
N ILE A 569 16.26 4.21 0.44
CA ILE A 569 15.24 3.85 -0.53
C ILE A 569 14.42 5.08 -0.89
N GLU A 570 14.30 5.30 -2.19
CA GLU A 570 13.50 6.34 -2.80
C GLU A 570 12.27 5.75 -3.49
N ILE A 571 11.15 6.45 -3.41
CA ILE A 571 9.87 5.99 -3.94
C ILE A 571 9.44 6.91 -5.09
N GLY A 572 8.95 6.32 -6.17
CA GLY A 572 8.24 7.03 -7.24
C GLY A 572 6.73 6.78 -7.14
N PRO A 573 5.87 7.74 -7.50
CA PRO A 573 4.44 7.49 -7.60
C PRO A 573 4.14 6.54 -8.78
N ASP A 574 3.22 5.60 -8.55
CA ASP A 574 2.68 4.68 -9.57
C ASP A 574 1.16 4.55 -9.36
N GLU A 575 0.56 3.43 -9.68
CA GLU A 575 -0.88 3.20 -9.63
C GLU A 575 -1.50 3.51 -8.26
N ASN A 576 -2.61 4.26 -8.27
CA ASN A 576 -3.37 4.70 -7.09
C ASN A 576 -2.64 5.64 -6.12
N MET A 577 -1.63 6.39 -6.61
CA MET A 577 -0.97 7.45 -5.83
C MET A 577 -1.51 8.82 -6.22
N SER A 578 -2.09 9.54 -5.24
CA SER A 578 -2.57 10.91 -5.45
C SER A 578 -1.52 11.96 -5.07
N ASP A 579 -1.64 13.16 -5.65
CA ASP A 579 -0.73 14.28 -5.37
C ASP A 579 -0.71 14.65 -3.88
N GLU A 580 -1.86 14.55 -3.20
CA GLU A 580 -1.96 14.81 -1.77
C GLU A 580 -1.22 13.75 -0.93
N MET A 581 -1.26 12.48 -1.36
CA MET A 581 -0.52 11.42 -0.70
C MET A 581 0.99 11.58 -0.89
N ILE A 582 1.41 11.95 -2.10
CA ILE A 582 2.82 12.25 -2.42
C ILE A 582 3.34 13.39 -1.54
N SER A 583 2.58 14.48 -1.43
CA SER A 583 2.93 15.62 -0.58
C SER A 583 3.02 15.22 0.89
N TRP A 584 2.02 14.46 1.39
CA TRP A 584 2.03 13.98 2.77
C TRP A 584 3.24 13.07 3.08
N MET A 585 3.62 12.17 2.17
CA MET A 585 4.80 11.31 2.35
C MET A 585 6.09 12.12 2.44
N GLY A 586 6.25 13.14 1.59
CA GLY A 586 7.40 14.03 1.61
C GLY A 586 7.52 14.81 2.92
N ASP A 587 6.42 15.43 3.37
CA ASP A 587 6.36 16.18 4.62
C ASP A 587 6.65 15.26 5.81
N ARG A 588 6.04 14.07 5.80
CA ARG A 588 6.18 13.07 6.87
C ARG A 588 7.61 12.57 7.05
N ALA A 589 8.29 12.26 5.93
CA ALA A 589 9.69 11.84 5.99
C ALA A 589 10.62 12.97 6.45
N GLY A 590 10.31 14.21 6.05
CA GLY A 590 11.04 15.40 6.53
C GLY A 590 10.87 15.63 8.04
N GLU A 591 9.65 15.51 8.56
CA GLU A 591 9.36 15.64 10.01
C GLU A 591 10.09 14.59 10.85
N ASP A 592 10.19 13.35 10.36
CA ASP A 592 10.88 12.26 11.05
C ASP A 592 12.40 12.28 10.86
N GLY A 593 12.91 13.25 10.09
CA GLY A 593 14.34 13.41 9.85
C GLY A 593 14.96 12.27 9.03
N TYR A 594 14.19 11.70 8.09
CA TYR A 594 14.75 10.70 7.14
C TYR A 594 15.91 11.31 6.37
N THR A 595 16.94 10.52 6.05
CA THR A 595 18.18 11.00 5.41
C THR A 595 17.95 11.81 4.14
N LEU A 596 16.92 11.46 3.36
CA LEU A 596 16.54 12.18 2.15
C LEU A 596 15.51 13.28 2.40
N GLY A 597 14.98 13.37 3.61
CA GLY A 597 13.88 14.27 3.95
C GLY A 597 12.71 14.09 2.98
N SER A 598 12.19 15.18 2.47
CA SER A 598 11.12 15.14 1.46
C SER A 598 11.53 14.52 0.12
N GLY A 599 12.83 14.29 -0.11
CA GLY A 599 13.36 13.59 -1.29
C GLY A 599 13.03 12.08 -1.32
N VAL A 600 12.46 11.51 -0.24
CA VAL A 600 12.01 10.12 -0.19
C VAL A 600 11.06 9.75 -1.33
N ILE A 601 10.30 10.72 -1.84
CA ILE A 601 9.35 10.53 -2.94
C ILE A 601 9.53 11.60 -4.02
N SER A 602 9.53 11.15 -5.28
CA SER A 602 9.57 12.03 -6.47
C SER A 602 8.15 12.39 -6.95
N GLY A 603 8.06 13.29 -7.95
CA GLY A 603 6.80 13.66 -8.59
C GLY A 603 5.95 14.67 -7.81
N LYS A 604 6.56 15.45 -6.91
CA LYS A 604 5.86 16.53 -6.19
C LYS A 604 5.46 17.66 -7.13
N VAL A 605 4.26 18.18 -6.96
CA VAL A 605 3.69 19.23 -7.82
C VAL A 605 4.53 20.51 -7.80
N ASP A 606 5.00 20.94 -6.63
CA ASP A 606 5.66 22.24 -6.42
C ASP A 606 7.19 22.24 -6.62
N THR A 607 7.84 21.10 -6.40
CA THR A 607 9.31 20.98 -6.36
C THR A 607 9.84 19.86 -7.24
N GLY A 608 8.98 19.27 -8.09
CA GLY A 608 9.31 18.19 -9.01
C GLY A 608 9.34 18.62 -10.47
N ILE A 609 9.76 17.70 -11.34
CA ILE A 609 9.67 17.84 -12.79
C ILE A 609 8.48 17.03 -13.26
N ASN A 610 7.39 17.70 -13.62
CA ASN A 610 6.16 17.03 -14.02
C ASN A 610 6.37 16.22 -15.32
N HIS A 611 6.44 14.92 -15.21
CA HIS A 611 6.72 14.00 -16.31
C HIS A 611 5.69 14.11 -17.44
N LYS A 612 4.41 14.27 -17.11
CA LYS A 612 3.33 14.43 -18.08
C LYS A 612 3.45 15.75 -18.84
N HIS A 613 3.75 16.84 -18.14
CA HIS A 613 3.87 18.16 -18.75
C HIS A 613 5.03 18.24 -19.76
N TYR A 614 6.21 17.73 -19.38
CA TYR A 614 7.41 17.77 -20.21
C TYR A 614 7.56 16.54 -21.12
N GLY A 615 6.75 15.51 -20.95
CA GLY A 615 6.76 14.31 -21.79
C GLY A 615 8.08 13.54 -21.78
N VAL A 616 8.78 13.53 -20.65
CA VAL A 616 10.17 13.02 -20.55
C VAL A 616 10.30 11.55 -20.98
N THR A 617 9.34 10.71 -20.62
CA THR A 617 9.32 9.29 -21.00
C THR A 617 9.13 9.13 -22.52
N SER A 618 8.12 9.81 -23.07
CA SER A 618 7.81 9.77 -24.50
C SER A 618 8.93 10.33 -25.34
N PHE A 619 9.62 11.35 -24.82
CA PHE A 619 10.80 11.92 -25.47
C PHE A 619 11.92 10.88 -25.64
N GLY A 620 12.16 10.05 -24.63
CA GLY A 620 13.11 8.93 -24.72
C GLY A 620 12.66 7.90 -25.77
N VAL A 621 11.41 7.42 -25.68
CA VAL A 621 10.83 6.48 -26.65
C VAL A 621 10.97 7.02 -28.08
N PHE A 622 10.75 8.32 -28.26
CA PHE A 622 10.87 8.98 -29.56
C PHE A 622 12.30 8.97 -30.13
N GLN A 623 13.34 9.08 -29.29
CA GLN A 623 14.74 8.95 -29.76
C GLN A 623 15.02 7.55 -30.30
N TYR A 624 14.51 6.50 -29.62
CA TYR A 624 14.61 5.12 -30.12
C TYR A 624 13.77 4.89 -31.37
N LEU A 625 12.58 5.50 -31.47
CA LEU A 625 11.77 5.45 -32.70
C LEU A 625 12.55 6.02 -33.89
N LEU A 626 13.19 7.19 -33.76
CA LEU A 626 13.96 7.79 -34.81
C LEU A 626 15.10 6.88 -35.30
N ARG A 627 15.80 6.21 -34.35
CA ARG A 627 16.86 5.24 -34.71
C ARG A 627 16.30 3.97 -35.36
N THR A 628 15.11 3.52 -34.89
CA THR A 628 14.39 2.39 -35.49
C THR A 628 13.98 2.67 -36.92
N LEU A 629 13.41 3.86 -37.21
CA LEU A 629 13.05 4.28 -38.55
C LEU A 629 14.28 4.32 -39.45
N GLN A 630 15.41 4.85 -38.97
CA GLN A 630 16.68 4.85 -39.71
C GLN A 630 17.15 3.42 -40.05
N TYR A 631 17.03 2.48 -39.10
CA TYR A 631 17.34 1.07 -39.33
C TYR A 631 16.43 0.44 -40.39
N LEU A 632 15.14 0.78 -40.38
CA LEU A 632 14.16 0.36 -41.40
C LEU A 632 14.36 1.11 -42.75
N LYS A 633 15.32 2.00 -42.86
CA LYS A 633 15.59 2.87 -44.02
C LYS A 633 14.42 3.79 -44.37
N ILE A 634 13.70 4.27 -43.35
CA ILE A 634 12.60 5.24 -43.46
C ILE A 634 13.12 6.61 -43.01
N ASN A 635 13.08 7.61 -43.90
CA ASN A 635 13.34 8.99 -43.55
C ASN A 635 12.04 9.71 -43.21
N PRO A 636 11.76 9.97 -41.90
CA PRO A 636 10.47 10.50 -41.45
C PRO A 636 10.14 11.89 -42.03
N ALA A 637 11.12 12.64 -42.56
CA ALA A 637 10.89 13.94 -43.16
C ALA A 637 10.36 13.85 -44.60
N HIS A 638 10.50 12.71 -45.28
CA HIS A 638 10.20 12.59 -46.70
C HIS A 638 9.39 11.36 -47.08
N ASP A 639 9.54 10.23 -46.34
CA ASP A 639 8.94 8.95 -46.71
C ASP A 639 7.57 8.76 -46.09
N ASP A 640 6.72 8.01 -46.77
CA ASP A 640 5.44 7.52 -46.25
C ASP A 640 5.67 6.32 -45.31
N PHE A 641 5.09 6.37 -44.15
CA PHE A 641 5.14 5.27 -43.20
C PHE A 641 3.95 5.26 -42.23
N SER A 642 3.74 4.17 -41.53
CA SER A 642 2.60 3.97 -40.66
C SER A 642 3.00 3.56 -39.24
N ILE A 643 2.26 4.06 -38.26
CA ILE A 643 2.43 3.75 -36.85
C ILE A 643 1.08 3.34 -36.23
N LYS A 644 1.13 2.36 -35.34
CA LYS A 644 0.01 2.03 -34.46
C LYS A 644 0.43 2.19 -32.98
N LEU A 645 -0.53 2.58 -32.12
CA LEU A 645 -0.30 2.94 -30.71
C LEU A 645 -1.24 2.15 -29.79
N SER A 646 -0.77 1.80 -28.59
CA SER A 646 -1.64 1.52 -27.45
C SER A 646 -1.48 2.61 -26.38
N GLY A 647 -2.57 2.90 -25.66
CA GLY A 647 -2.68 4.07 -24.79
C GLY A 647 -3.28 5.25 -25.55
N GLY A 648 -4.11 6.03 -24.85
CA GLY A 648 -4.89 7.12 -25.43
C GLY A 648 -4.29 8.51 -25.27
N PRO A 649 -4.88 9.53 -25.91
CA PRO A 649 -4.41 10.90 -25.91
C PRO A 649 -4.36 11.56 -24.52
N TYR A 650 -5.20 11.11 -23.56
CA TYR A 650 -5.18 11.61 -22.18
C TYR A 650 -3.99 11.06 -21.37
N GLY A 651 -3.43 9.90 -21.79
CA GLY A 651 -2.33 9.22 -21.09
C GLY A 651 -1.03 10.03 -21.14
N ASP A 652 -0.16 9.84 -20.14
CA ASP A 652 1.14 10.51 -20.06
C ASP A 652 2.02 10.15 -21.28
N VAL A 653 2.32 8.86 -21.46
CA VAL A 653 3.24 8.42 -22.52
C VAL A 653 2.59 8.51 -23.89
N ALA A 654 1.35 8.04 -24.05
CA ALA A 654 0.68 8.03 -25.35
C ALA A 654 0.31 9.43 -25.84
N GLY A 655 -0.24 10.28 -24.95
CA GLY A 655 -0.57 11.68 -25.32
C GLY A 655 0.66 12.47 -25.75
N ASN A 656 1.76 12.39 -25.01
CA ASN A 656 3.00 13.05 -25.38
C ASN A 656 3.64 12.43 -26.64
N MET A 657 3.50 11.12 -26.88
CA MET A 657 3.93 10.50 -28.12
C MET A 657 3.13 11.04 -29.31
N ILE A 658 1.82 11.14 -29.20
CA ILE A 658 0.95 11.74 -30.23
C ILE A 658 1.38 13.19 -30.49
N LYS A 659 1.68 13.97 -29.44
CA LYS A 659 2.20 15.34 -29.56
C LYS A 659 3.53 15.42 -30.35
N LEU A 660 4.48 14.52 -30.06
CA LEU A 660 5.77 14.46 -30.75
C LEU A 660 5.63 14.04 -32.23
N LEU A 661 4.77 13.03 -32.47
CA LEU A 661 4.47 12.54 -33.82
C LEU A 661 3.75 13.60 -34.68
N ASN A 662 2.92 14.43 -34.04
CA ASN A 662 2.17 15.50 -34.71
C ASN A 662 2.83 16.88 -34.64
N ALA A 663 4.12 16.91 -34.26
CA ALA A 663 4.86 18.20 -34.20
C ALA A 663 4.86 18.92 -35.56
N GLU A 664 4.54 20.22 -35.53
CA GLU A 664 4.52 21.08 -36.70
C GLU A 664 5.93 21.59 -37.08
N ASP A 665 6.14 21.85 -38.34
CA ASP A 665 7.40 22.35 -38.91
C ASP A 665 7.57 23.89 -38.83
N GLY A 666 6.56 24.58 -38.35
CA GLY A 666 6.51 26.07 -38.28
C GLY A 666 5.94 26.74 -39.53
N THR A 667 5.62 25.99 -40.57
CA THR A 667 4.99 26.48 -41.80
C THR A 667 3.52 26.10 -41.93
N GLY A 668 2.97 25.44 -40.89
CA GLY A 668 1.61 24.88 -40.88
C GLY A 668 1.53 23.44 -41.38
N GLY A 669 2.67 22.84 -41.73
CA GLY A 669 2.82 21.40 -42.00
C GLY A 669 3.32 20.60 -40.82
N TYR A 670 3.43 19.29 -40.97
CA TYR A 670 4.01 18.42 -39.97
C TYR A 670 5.47 18.12 -40.26
N ARG A 671 6.31 17.99 -39.22
CA ARG A 671 7.72 17.53 -39.38
C ARG A 671 7.82 16.12 -39.97
N MET A 672 6.78 15.34 -39.89
CA MET A 672 6.66 13.99 -40.47
C MET A 672 5.43 13.98 -41.41
N PRO A 673 5.53 14.54 -42.62
CA PRO A 673 4.36 14.72 -43.48
C PRO A 673 3.75 13.42 -43.97
N GLY A 674 4.57 12.39 -44.28
CA GLY A 674 4.13 11.07 -44.73
C GLY A 674 3.67 10.10 -43.62
N LEU A 675 3.67 10.54 -42.35
CA LEU A 675 3.23 9.70 -41.24
C LEU A 675 1.71 9.48 -41.27
N ARG A 676 1.29 8.20 -41.22
CA ARG A 676 -0.07 7.79 -40.95
C ARG A 676 -0.14 7.06 -39.59
N ILE A 677 -0.90 7.59 -38.64
CA ILE A 677 -1.27 6.87 -37.41
C ILE A 677 -2.52 6.05 -37.77
N VAL A 678 -2.37 4.74 -37.91
CA VAL A 678 -3.44 3.88 -38.44
C VAL A 678 -4.32 3.25 -37.39
N ALA A 679 -3.80 3.02 -36.17
CA ALA A 679 -4.58 2.47 -35.08
C ALA A 679 -4.16 3.08 -33.74
N VAL A 680 -5.16 3.35 -32.87
CA VAL A 680 -4.96 3.78 -31.48
C VAL A 680 -6.01 3.07 -30.62
N THR A 681 -5.59 2.54 -29.47
CA THR A 681 -6.49 1.91 -28.50
C THR A 681 -6.20 2.41 -27.10
N ASP A 682 -7.24 2.88 -26.38
CA ASP A 682 -7.17 3.14 -24.95
C ASP A 682 -8.25 2.36 -24.17
N GLY A 683 -8.45 2.64 -22.87
CA GLY A 683 -9.44 1.94 -22.08
C GLY A 683 -10.89 2.08 -22.60
N PRO A 684 -11.36 3.31 -22.90
CA PRO A 684 -12.74 3.57 -23.34
C PRO A 684 -13.02 3.30 -24.84
N ALA A 685 -12.01 3.31 -25.74
CA ALA A 685 -12.23 3.18 -27.18
C ALA A 685 -11.05 2.59 -27.96
N ALA A 686 -11.33 2.09 -29.17
CA ALA A 686 -10.33 1.74 -30.17
C ALA A 686 -10.71 2.33 -31.54
N ILE A 687 -9.73 2.89 -32.25
CA ILE A 687 -9.87 3.45 -33.60
C ILE A 687 -8.89 2.74 -34.53
N PHE A 688 -9.37 2.37 -35.70
CA PHE A 688 -8.57 1.96 -36.85
C PHE A 688 -8.99 2.76 -38.09
N ASP A 689 -8.03 3.34 -38.80
CA ASP A 689 -8.25 3.99 -40.09
C ASP A 689 -7.06 3.70 -41.02
N PRO A 690 -7.22 2.90 -42.09
CA PRO A 690 -6.14 2.57 -43.00
C PRO A 690 -5.60 3.81 -43.76
N ALA A 691 -6.40 4.85 -43.96
CA ALA A 691 -5.97 6.12 -44.56
C ALA A 691 -5.20 7.03 -43.56
N GLY A 692 -5.14 6.64 -42.29
CA GLY A 692 -4.57 7.40 -41.20
C GLY A 692 -5.62 8.22 -40.44
N ILE A 693 -5.64 8.05 -39.13
CA ILE A 693 -6.51 8.78 -38.21
C ILE A 693 -6.22 10.29 -38.30
N ASP A 694 -7.28 11.11 -38.24
CA ASP A 694 -7.12 12.57 -38.32
C ASP A 694 -6.21 13.09 -37.21
N ARG A 695 -5.02 13.55 -37.62
CA ARG A 695 -3.93 14.00 -36.71
C ARG A 695 -4.29 15.25 -35.93
N ARG A 696 -5.10 16.19 -36.53
CA ARG A 696 -5.56 17.39 -35.83
C ARG A 696 -6.55 17.04 -34.74
N GLU A 697 -7.47 16.11 -35.03
CA GLU A 697 -8.45 15.65 -34.06
C GLU A 697 -7.77 14.88 -32.91
N LEU A 698 -6.79 14.01 -33.21
CA LEU A 698 -5.98 13.37 -32.16
C LEU A 698 -5.24 14.41 -31.28
N SER A 699 -4.66 15.45 -31.89
CA SER A 699 -3.95 16.51 -31.16
C SER A 699 -4.88 17.32 -30.26
N ARG A 700 -6.13 17.55 -30.68
CA ARG A 700 -7.15 18.21 -29.87
C ARG A 700 -7.42 17.48 -28.55
N LEU A 701 -7.35 16.14 -28.56
CA LEU A 701 -7.64 15.30 -27.38
C LEU A 701 -6.44 15.21 -26.42
N VAL A 702 -5.22 15.52 -26.85
CA VAL A 702 -4.03 15.36 -26.01
C VAL A 702 -4.16 16.09 -24.69
N HIS A 703 -4.07 15.35 -23.60
CA HIS A 703 -4.21 15.80 -22.21
C HIS A 703 -5.54 16.47 -21.83
N SER A 704 -6.52 16.44 -22.74
CA SER A 704 -7.86 17.03 -22.51
C SER A 704 -8.97 16.01 -22.41
N ALA A 705 -8.91 14.89 -23.17
CA ALA A 705 -9.95 13.88 -23.20
C ALA A 705 -9.39 12.49 -23.63
N ASN A 706 -10.15 11.44 -23.31
CA ASN A 706 -9.86 10.09 -23.79
C ASN A 706 -10.29 9.91 -25.26
N LEU A 707 -9.93 8.76 -25.85
CA LEU A 707 -10.16 8.43 -27.24
C LEU A 707 -11.65 8.36 -27.60
N ASP A 708 -12.55 8.04 -26.66
CA ASP A 708 -13.99 8.01 -26.84
C ASP A 708 -14.59 9.39 -27.20
N SER A 709 -13.86 10.47 -26.97
CA SER A 709 -14.20 11.85 -27.36
C SER A 709 -13.75 12.22 -28.77
N PHE A 710 -13.16 11.28 -29.53
CA PHE A 710 -12.81 11.49 -30.94
C PHE A 710 -14.08 11.57 -31.79
N ASP A 711 -14.14 12.53 -32.73
CA ASP A 711 -15.29 12.67 -33.65
C ASP A 711 -15.26 11.57 -34.76
N PRO A 712 -16.20 10.57 -34.71
CA PRO A 712 -16.23 9.52 -35.71
C PRO A 712 -16.43 10.01 -37.15
N ALA A 713 -16.92 11.24 -37.35
CA ALA A 713 -17.06 11.83 -38.68
C ALA A 713 -15.69 12.15 -39.35
N LYS A 714 -14.60 12.09 -38.58
CA LYS A 714 -13.22 12.27 -39.07
C LYS A 714 -12.58 10.96 -39.59
N LEU A 715 -13.25 9.82 -39.48
CA LEU A 715 -12.83 8.57 -40.12
C LEU A 715 -12.93 8.71 -41.65
N ARG A 716 -11.92 8.25 -42.42
CA ARG A 716 -11.81 8.49 -43.85
C ARG A 716 -11.64 7.23 -44.70
N GLY A 717 -10.87 6.27 -44.21
CA GLY A 717 -10.51 5.08 -44.94
C GLY A 717 -11.68 4.10 -45.09
N GLU A 718 -11.80 3.46 -46.24
CA GLU A 718 -12.74 2.34 -46.40
C GLU A 718 -12.38 1.24 -45.39
N GLY A 719 -13.36 0.78 -44.62
CA GLY A 719 -13.15 -0.18 -43.53
C GLY A 719 -12.64 0.44 -42.22
N ALA A 720 -12.50 1.77 -42.15
CA ALA A 720 -12.19 2.45 -40.89
C ALA A 720 -13.32 2.24 -39.88
N PHE A 721 -12.94 2.11 -38.59
CA PHE A 721 -13.90 2.00 -37.50
C PHE A 721 -13.43 2.65 -36.21
N MET A 722 -14.41 2.97 -35.37
CA MET A 722 -14.23 3.35 -33.97
C MET A 722 -15.23 2.55 -33.14
N ILE A 723 -14.75 1.89 -32.10
CA ILE A 723 -15.56 1.10 -31.16
C ILE A 723 -15.40 1.63 -29.74
N PHE A 724 -16.49 1.58 -28.97
CA PHE A 724 -16.54 2.13 -27.61
C PHE A 724 -16.71 1.01 -26.59
N ASN A 725 -15.91 1.05 -25.54
CA ASN A 725 -15.98 0.10 -24.43
C ASN A 725 -17.06 0.52 -23.41
N GLN A 726 -18.26 0.71 -23.90
CA GLN A 726 -19.44 1.10 -23.11
C GLN A 726 -20.62 0.21 -23.55
N PRO A 727 -20.76 -1.02 -23.01
CA PRO A 727 -21.83 -1.91 -23.38
C PRO A 727 -23.19 -1.36 -22.94
N ASP A 728 -24.21 -1.61 -23.75
CA ASP A 728 -25.62 -1.43 -23.40
C ASP A 728 -26.12 -2.53 -22.43
N GLY A 729 -27.40 -2.45 -22.04
CA GLY A 729 -28.02 -3.44 -21.16
C GLY A 729 -28.00 -4.88 -21.69
N ASP A 730 -27.87 -5.07 -23.01
CA ASP A 730 -27.81 -6.38 -23.72
C ASP A 730 -26.36 -6.82 -24.00
N SER A 731 -25.37 -6.18 -23.37
CA SER A 731 -23.94 -6.45 -23.59
C SER A 731 -23.48 -6.26 -25.04
N ARG A 732 -24.11 -5.34 -25.79
CA ARG A 732 -23.68 -4.89 -27.10
C ARG A 732 -22.87 -3.62 -27.01
N TYR A 733 -21.94 -3.42 -27.93
CA TYR A 733 -20.98 -2.32 -27.94
C TYR A 733 -21.22 -1.37 -29.13
N PRO A 734 -21.26 -0.03 -28.92
CA PRO A 734 -21.40 0.93 -29.99
C PRO A 734 -20.19 0.92 -30.93
N MET A 735 -20.45 1.01 -32.23
CA MET A 735 -19.43 1.12 -33.30
C MET A 735 -19.84 2.17 -34.31
N ALA A 736 -18.87 2.96 -34.75
CA ALA A 736 -18.96 3.79 -35.94
C ALA A 736 -17.98 3.22 -36.99
N SER A 737 -18.37 3.07 -38.24
CA SER A 737 -17.51 2.55 -39.33
C SER A 737 -17.76 3.25 -40.65
N VAL A 738 -16.76 3.23 -41.55
CA VAL A 738 -16.86 3.74 -42.90
C VAL A 738 -17.04 2.59 -43.87
N SER A 739 -18.13 2.60 -44.65
CA SER A 739 -18.42 1.61 -45.67
C SER A 739 -19.11 2.27 -46.86
N GLY A 740 -18.57 2.05 -48.09
CA GLY A 740 -18.99 2.72 -49.30
C GLY A 740 -18.85 4.25 -49.21
N GLY A 741 -17.79 4.73 -48.57
CA GLY A 741 -17.53 6.15 -48.34
C GLY A 741 -18.51 6.85 -47.39
N LYS A 742 -19.34 6.13 -46.67
CA LYS A 742 -20.36 6.67 -45.74
C LYS A 742 -20.09 6.18 -44.31
N LEU A 743 -20.25 7.09 -43.33
CA LEU A 743 -20.23 6.74 -41.91
C LEU A 743 -21.51 5.97 -41.55
N ARG A 744 -21.36 4.79 -40.96
CA ARG A 744 -22.45 3.96 -40.44
C ARG A 744 -22.28 3.80 -38.94
N ARG A 745 -23.38 3.66 -38.20
CA ARG A 745 -23.37 3.34 -36.75
C ARG A 745 -24.12 2.02 -36.54
N ALA A 746 -23.57 1.17 -35.69
CA ALA A 746 -24.10 -0.15 -35.36
C ALA A 746 -23.81 -0.51 -33.89
N MET A 747 -24.53 -1.50 -33.40
CA MET A 747 -24.23 -2.19 -32.15
C MET A 747 -23.65 -3.57 -32.49
N ILE A 748 -22.45 -3.88 -31.97
CA ILE A 748 -21.77 -5.17 -32.23
C ILE A 748 -21.84 -6.08 -31.00
N ALA A 749 -21.78 -7.39 -31.24
CA ALA A 749 -21.73 -8.38 -30.18
C ALA A 749 -20.38 -8.33 -29.42
N ARG A 750 -20.36 -8.90 -28.20
CA ARG A 750 -19.17 -8.94 -27.35
C ARG A 750 -17.96 -9.60 -28.05
N ASP A 751 -18.16 -10.71 -28.76
CA ASP A 751 -17.06 -11.42 -29.42
C ASP A 751 -16.44 -10.59 -30.57
N ASP A 752 -17.27 -9.87 -31.32
CA ASP A 752 -16.78 -8.93 -32.33
C ASP A 752 -16.05 -7.76 -31.70
N PHE A 753 -16.60 -7.20 -30.61
CA PHE A 753 -15.96 -6.16 -29.86
C PHE A 753 -14.58 -6.61 -29.38
N MET A 754 -14.47 -7.76 -28.70
CA MET A 754 -13.20 -8.27 -28.18
C MET A 754 -12.14 -8.45 -29.28
N ARG A 755 -12.54 -8.93 -30.44
CA ARG A 755 -11.65 -9.09 -31.60
C ARG A 755 -11.21 -7.73 -32.16
N MET A 756 -12.12 -6.78 -32.32
CA MET A 756 -11.84 -5.47 -32.93
C MET A 756 -11.15 -4.50 -31.97
N PHE A 757 -11.39 -4.61 -30.66
CA PHE A 757 -10.75 -3.77 -29.66
C PHE A 757 -9.23 -3.92 -29.61
N GLN A 758 -8.71 -5.05 -30.08
CA GLN A 758 -7.29 -5.30 -30.24
C GLN A 758 -6.73 -4.81 -31.59
N ALA A 759 -7.41 -3.88 -32.24
CA ALA A 759 -7.06 -3.40 -33.58
C ALA A 759 -5.59 -2.94 -33.72
N ASN A 760 -5.04 -2.32 -32.68
CA ASN A 760 -3.63 -1.90 -32.65
C ASN A 760 -2.65 -3.08 -32.66
N ILE A 761 -3.06 -4.29 -32.26
CA ILE A 761 -2.24 -5.49 -32.29
C ILE A 761 -2.34 -6.19 -33.66
N CYS A 762 -3.57 -6.28 -34.21
CA CYS A 762 -3.85 -7.09 -35.40
C CYS A 762 -3.58 -6.35 -36.74
N HIS A 763 -3.78 -5.02 -36.79
CA HIS A 763 -3.66 -4.28 -38.04
C HIS A 763 -2.21 -3.99 -38.44
N GLU A 764 -1.94 -3.99 -39.76
CA GLU A 764 -0.60 -3.73 -40.29
C GLU A 764 -0.16 -2.29 -40.10
N ALA A 765 1.08 -2.10 -39.66
CA ALA A 765 1.80 -0.83 -39.59
C ALA A 765 3.31 -1.07 -39.70
N ASP A 766 4.11 -0.05 -40.06
CA ASP A 766 5.56 -0.20 -40.06
C ASP A 766 6.11 -0.35 -38.65
N VAL A 767 5.61 0.43 -37.69
CA VAL A 767 6.05 0.39 -36.30
C VAL A 767 4.86 0.34 -35.35
N PHE A 768 4.96 -0.49 -34.32
CA PHE A 768 4.06 -0.49 -33.18
C PHE A 768 4.74 0.17 -31.97
N ILE A 769 4.04 1.10 -31.31
CA ILE A 769 4.53 1.76 -30.11
C ILE A 769 3.51 1.54 -28.98
N PRO A 770 3.67 0.50 -28.15
CA PRO A 770 2.84 0.35 -26.97
C PRO A 770 3.24 1.44 -25.94
N CYS A 771 2.36 2.45 -25.74
CA CYS A 771 2.54 3.56 -24.82
C CYS A 771 1.65 3.48 -23.57
N GLY A 772 0.73 2.52 -23.53
CA GLY A 772 -0.19 2.25 -22.43
C GLY A 772 -0.84 0.89 -22.60
N GLY A 773 -1.47 0.40 -21.57
CA GLY A 773 -2.08 -0.92 -21.49
C GLY A 773 -1.62 -1.66 -20.24
N ARG A 774 -2.23 -2.82 -19.99
CA ARG A 774 -1.86 -3.67 -18.84
C ARG A 774 -0.55 -4.38 -19.12
N PRO A 775 0.25 -4.70 -18.08
CA PRO A 775 1.36 -5.63 -18.22
C PRO A 775 0.91 -6.95 -18.87
N GLN A 776 1.81 -7.56 -19.68
CA GLN A 776 1.58 -8.84 -20.34
C GLN A 776 0.38 -8.86 -21.31
N THR A 777 0.04 -7.69 -21.88
CA THR A 777 -1.02 -7.62 -22.92
C THR A 777 -0.71 -8.52 -24.11
N ILE A 778 0.55 -8.61 -24.53
CA ILE A 778 1.01 -9.63 -25.50
C ILE A 778 1.82 -10.68 -24.74
N ASN A 779 1.37 -11.93 -24.81
CA ASN A 779 1.95 -13.05 -24.07
C ASN A 779 2.04 -14.31 -24.93
N ALA A 780 2.56 -15.40 -24.38
CA ALA A 780 2.74 -16.66 -25.07
C ALA A 780 1.42 -17.25 -25.65
N GLY A 781 0.27 -16.95 -25.04
CA GLY A 781 -1.03 -17.43 -25.46
C GLY A 781 -1.66 -16.63 -26.60
N ASN A 782 -1.24 -15.37 -26.83
CA ASN A 782 -1.90 -14.46 -27.77
C ASN A 782 -0.99 -13.77 -28.80
N TYR A 783 0.34 -13.96 -28.76
CA TYR A 783 1.25 -13.31 -29.70
C TYR A 783 0.94 -13.68 -31.17
N GLY A 784 0.28 -14.83 -31.43
CA GLY A 784 -0.20 -15.21 -32.73
C GLY A 784 -1.22 -14.25 -33.35
N LEU A 785 -1.96 -13.48 -32.53
CA LEU A 785 -2.84 -12.41 -33.03
C LEU A 785 -2.04 -11.25 -33.65
N TYR A 786 -0.83 -11.01 -33.14
CA TYR A 786 0.09 -10.01 -33.69
C TYR A 786 0.78 -10.51 -34.97
N ALA A 787 0.94 -11.79 -35.12
CA ALA A 787 1.59 -12.43 -36.26
C ALA A 787 0.67 -13.51 -36.89
N PRO A 788 -0.50 -13.12 -37.48
CA PRO A 788 -1.40 -14.06 -38.12
C PRO A 788 -0.66 -14.77 -39.23
N ASP A 789 -0.84 -16.11 -39.33
CA ASP A 789 -0.18 -16.96 -40.31
C ASP A 789 1.36 -16.83 -40.35
N GLY A 790 1.95 -16.45 -39.19
CA GLY A 790 3.39 -16.25 -39.08
C GLY A 790 3.92 -14.93 -39.68
N LYS A 791 3.03 -14.03 -40.17
CA LYS A 791 3.39 -12.73 -40.70
C LYS A 791 3.16 -11.63 -39.63
N PRO A 792 4.20 -11.03 -39.07
CA PRO A 792 4.04 -9.97 -38.08
C PRO A 792 3.30 -8.75 -38.63
N SER A 793 2.39 -8.17 -37.81
CA SER A 793 1.62 -6.96 -38.19
C SER A 793 2.42 -5.65 -38.09
N SER A 794 3.69 -5.72 -37.66
CA SER A 794 4.64 -4.58 -37.82
C SER A 794 6.09 -5.09 -37.94
N LYS A 795 6.95 -4.30 -38.59
CA LYS A 795 8.38 -4.58 -38.75
C LYS A 795 9.17 -4.40 -37.47
N ALA A 796 8.73 -3.43 -36.65
CA ALA A 796 9.39 -3.12 -35.38
C ALA A 796 8.38 -2.75 -34.28
N ILE A 797 8.84 -2.91 -33.03
CA ILE A 797 8.15 -2.49 -31.82
C ILE A 797 9.10 -1.65 -30.99
N VAL A 798 8.64 -0.49 -30.49
CA VAL A 798 9.37 0.37 -29.55
C VAL A 798 8.53 0.51 -28.28
N GLU A 799 8.92 -0.18 -27.19
CA GLU A 799 8.10 -0.30 -26.00
C GLU A 799 8.14 0.91 -25.09
N GLY A 800 7.10 1.76 -25.13
CA GLY A 800 6.88 2.86 -24.20
C GLY A 800 6.22 2.45 -22.90
N ALA A 801 5.40 1.40 -22.91
CA ALA A 801 4.73 0.87 -21.72
C ALA A 801 5.59 -0.21 -21.03
N ASN A 802 5.48 -0.30 -19.69
CA ASN A 802 6.23 -1.29 -18.91
C ASN A 802 5.66 -2.70 -19.08
N SER A 803 6.54 -3.68 -19.35
CA SER A 803 6.19 -5.10 -19.39
C SER A 803 4.98 -5.45 -20.26
N PHE A 804 4.76 -4.69 -21.34
CA PHE A 804 3.60 -4.87 -22.22
C PHE A 804 3.64 -6.22 -22.95
N ILE A 805 4.85 -6.69 -23.28
CA ILE A 805 5.09 -7.97 -23.97
C ILE A 805 5.87 -8.90 -23.03
N THR A 806 5.42 -10.16 -22.87
CA THR A 806 6.19 -11.12 -22.06
C THR A 806 7.51 -11.52 -22.71
N PRO A 807 8.52 -11.98 -21.94
CA PRO A 807 9.79 -12.43 -22.50
C PRO A 807 9.65 -13.51 -23.59
N GLU A 808 8.75 -14.48 -23.39
CA GLU A 808 8.49 -15.57 -24.33
C GLU A 808 7.89 -15.05 -25.64
N ALA A 809 6.92 -14.11 -25.55
CA ALA A 809 6.30 -13.48 -26.72
C ALA A 809 7.30 -12.59 -27.48
N ARG A 810 8.16 -11.81 -26.77
CA ARG A 810 9.25 -11.06 -27.41
C ARG A 810 10.17 -11.97 -28.21
N LEU A 811 10.60 -13.10 -27.62
CA LEU A 811 11.47 -14.06 -28.30
C LEU A 811 10.78 -14.68 -29.51
N ALA A 812 9.49 -15.05 -29.41
CA ALA A 812 8.72 -15.59 -30.52
C ALA A 812 8.60 -14.60 -31.69
N LEU A 813 8.25 -13.33 -31.40
CA LEU A 813 8.13 -12.27 -32.41
C LEU A 813 9.48 -11.94 -33.07
N GLN A 814 10.58 -11.91 -32.30
CA GLN A 814 11.92 -11.66 -32.84
C GLN A 814 12.39 -12.79 -33.76
N LYS A 815 12.02 -14.05 -33.48
CA LYS A 815 12.24 -15.19 -34.39
C LYS A 815 11.50 -15.03 -35.70
N LEU A 816 10.39 -14.31 -35.72
CA LEU A 816 9.64 -13.94 -36.91
C LEU A 816 10.16 -12.69 -37.62
N GLY A 817 11.29 -12.13 -37.15
CA GLY A 817 11.97 -10.98 -37.75
C GLY A 817 11.53 -9.61 -37.23
N VAL A 818 10.71 -9.52 -36.18
CA VAL A 818 10.34 -8.24 -35.56
C VAL A 818 11.52 -7.66 -34.77
N VAL A 819 11.88 -6.42 -35.03
CA VAL A 819 12.87 -5.69 -34.23
C VAL A 819 12.17 -5.11 -32.99
N ILE A 820 12.59 -5.51 -31.80
CA ILE A 820 11.95 -5.06 -30.56
C ILE A 820 12.94 -4.28 -29.69
N VAL A 821 12.71 -2.97 -29.58
CA VAL A 821 13.39 -2.13 -28.59
C VAL A 821 12.61 -2.25 -27.27
N LYS A 822 13.26 -2.87 -26.30
CA LYS A 822 12.66 -3.24 -25.00
C LYS A 822 12.36 -2.02 -24.16
N ASP A 823 11.33 -2.12 -23.30
CA ASP A 823 10.87 -1.09 -22.35
C ASP A 823 11.98 -0.54 -21.45
N SER A 824 12.86 -1.41 -20.91
CA SER A 824 13.97 -1.00 -20.02
C SER A 824 15.03 -0.10 -20.72
N SER A 825 15.05 -0.06 -22.04
CA SER A 825 15.83 0.88 -22.83
C SER A 825 14.98 2.07 -23.28
N ALA A 826 13.85 1.83 -23.95
CA ALA A 826 13.08 2.88 -24.59
C ALA A 826 12.47 3.90 -23.62
N ASN A 827 11.91 3.46 -22.49
CA ASN A 827 11.16 4.32 -21.56
C ASN A 827 11.95 4.76 -20.32
N LYS A 828 13.28 4.59 -20.31
CA LYS A 828 14.15 4.90 -19.14
C LYS A 828 14.27 6.38 -18.80
N CYS A 829 13.91 7.30 -19.67
CA CYS A 829 14.11 8.74 -19.46
C CYS A 829 13.32 9.28 -18.27
N GLY A 830 12.18 8.71 -17.92
CA GLY A 830 11.44 9.07 -16.72
C GLY A 830 12.26 8.86 -15.45
N VAL A 831 12.94 7.72 -15.30
CA VAL A 831 13.76 7.44 -14.11
C VAL A 831 14.99 8.32 -14.03
N ILE A 832 15.62 8.66 -15.15
CA ILE A 832 16.76 9.59 -15.19
C ILE A 832 16.33 10.97 -14.72
N THR A 833 15.17 11.47 -15.18
CA THR A 833 14.60 12.75 -14.77
C THR A 833 14.38 12.81 -13.26
N SER A 834 13.76 11.79 -12.69
CA SER A 834 13.50 11.77 -11.26
C SER A 834 14.78 11.70 -10.40
N SER A 835 15.86 11.05 -10.88
CA SER A 835 17.15 11.06 -10.19
C SER A 835 17.70 12.50 -10.11
N TYR A 836 17.60 13.27 -11.19
CA TYR A 836 17.98 14.69 -11.16
C TYR A 836 17.08 15.56 -10.29
N GLU A 837 15.79 15.24 -10.18
CA GLU A 837 14.87 15.90 -9.25
C GLU A 837 15.33 15.73 -7.81
N ILE A 838 15.67 14.50 -7.39
CA ILE A 838 16.14 14.20 -6.04
C ILE A 838 17.47 14.92 -5.75
N LEU A 839 18.44 14.82 -6.66
CA LEU A 839 19.72 15.52 -6.52
C LEU A 839 19.54 17.05 -6.43
N SER A 840 18.57 17.59 -7.18
CA SER A 840 18.22 19.02 -7.10
C SER A 840 17.64 19.36 -5.72
N GLY A 841 16.78 18.51 -5.16
CA GLY A 841 16.20 18.69 -3.83
C GLY A 841 17.20 18.60 -2.69
N LEU A 842 18.32 17.88 -2.87
CA LEU A 842 19.44 17.86 -1.91
C LEU A 842 20.27 19.15 -1.95
N LEU A 843 20.39 19.78 -3.13
CA LEU A 843 21.27 20.93 -3.36
C LEU A 843 20.57 22.28 -3.16
N LEU A 844 19.26 22.37 -3.40
CA LEU A 844 18.48 23.59 -3.51
C LEU A 844 17.33 23.66 -2.51
N ASP A 845 16.99 24.86 -2.06
CA ASP A 845 15.69 25.10 -1.43
C ASP A 845 14.57 25.28 -2.48
N LYS A 846 13.31 25.31 -2.00
CA LYS A 846 12.12 25.44 -2.86
C LYS A 846 12.14 26.68 -3.75
N ASN A 847 12.58 27.83 -3.23
CA ASN A 847 12.60 29.11 -3.97
C ASN A 847 13.68 29.09 -5.04
N GLU A 848 14.86 28.58 -4.71
CA GLU A 848 15.99 28.44 -5.63
C GLU A 848 15.65 27.46 -6.76
N PHE A 849 15.04 26.30 -6.42
CA PHE A 849 14.56 25.34 -7.42
C PHE A 849 13.59 26.00 -8.40
N SER A 850 12.57 26.69 -7.89
CA SER A 850 11.59 27.40 -8.74
C SER A 850 12.24 28.44 -9.65
N ALA A 851 13.24 29.19 -9.16
CA ALA A 851 13.92 30.23 -9.92
C ALA A 851 14.76 29.68 -11.08
N ILE A 852 15.31 28.47 -10.97
CA ILE A 852 16.14 27.88 -12.06
C ILE A 852 15.41 26.83 -12.88
N HIS A 853 14.21 26.40 -12.44
CA HIS A 853 13.46 25.29 -13.01
C HIS A 853 13.37 25.27 -14.54
N PRO A 854 13.03 26.37 -15.26
CA PRO A 854 12.93 26.33 -16.72
C PRO A 854 14.27 26.00 -17.41
N LYS A 855 15.38 26.52 -16.88
CA LYS A 855 16.73 26.25 -17.42
C LYS A 855 17.20 24.84 -17.07
N LEU A 856 16.91 24.40 -15.85
CA LEU A 856 17.24 23.05 -15.38
C LEU A 856 16.56 21.99 -16.25
N VAL A 857 15.27 22.16 -16.56
CA VAL A 857 14.52 21.24 -17.41
C VAL A 857 15.16 21.12 -18.80
N VAL A 858 15.58 22.23 -19.41
CA VAL A 858 16.26 22.19 -20.72
C VAL A 858 17.54 21.37 -20.66
N GLU A 859 18.41 21.60 -19.65
CA GLU A 859 19.66 20.85 -19.52
C GLU A 859 19.41 19.35 -19.22
N ILE A 860 18.35 19.04 -18.47
CA ILE A 860 17.93 17.66 -18.24
C ILE A 860 17.46 17.03 -19.56
N MET A 861 16.61 17.70 -20.36
CA MET A 861 16.14 17.18 -21.64
C MET A 861 17.31 16.89 -22.60
N ASP A 862 18.33 17.77 -22.64
CA ASP A 862 19.55 17.52 -23.42
C ASP A 862 20.30 16.27 -22.94
N ARG A 863 20.40 16.06 -21.63
CA ARG A 863 21.01 14.85 -21.05
C ARG A 863 20.21 13.59 -21.36
N LEU A 864 18.86 13.63 -21.30
CA LEU A 864 18.00 12.54 -21.71
C LEU A 864 18.19 12.15 -23.17
N ALA A 865 18.25 13.15 -24.06
CA ALA A 865 18.54 12.96 -25.48
C ALA A 865 19.90 12.28 -25.70
N PHE A 866 20.93 12.73 -25.01
CA PHE A 866 22.26 12.13 -25.06
C PHE A 866 22.26 10.66 -24.61
N CYS A 867 21.66 10.35 -23.45
CA CYS A 867 21.62 8.99 -22.91
C CYS A 867 20.82 8.04 -23.83
N ALA A 868 19.66 8.49 -24.34
CA ALA A 868 18.82 7.68 -25.20
C ALA A 868 19.47 7.40 -26.56
N ARG A 869 20.05 8.44 -27.20
CA ARG A 869 20.72 8.28 -28.51
C ARG A 869 21.95 7.39 -28.43
N ARG A 870 22.83 7.61 -27.43
CA ARG A 870 24.04 6.81 -27.24
C ARG A 870 23.71 5.34 -27.09
N GLU A 871 22.71 4.99 -26.29
CA GLU A 871 22.30 3.61 -26.13
C GLU A 871 21.62 3.05 -27.37
N ALA A 872 20.74 3.83 -28.02
CA ALA A 872 20.11 3.39 -29.27
C ALA A 872 21.15 3.10 -30.36
N GLU A 873 22.15 3.98 -30.54
CA GLU A 873 23.25 3.78 -31.48
C GLU A 873 24.02 2.50 -31.15
N TRP A 874 24.38 2.29 -29.90
CA TRP A 874 25.10 1.08 -29.45
C TRP A 874 24.27 -0.19 -29.70
N LEU A 875 22.99 -0.21 -29.32
CA LEU A 875 22.11 -1.37 -29.48
C LEU A 875 21.94 -1.76 -30.97
N PHE A 876 21.68 -0.80 -31.83
CA PHE A 876 21.53 -1.07 -33.26
C PHE A 876 22.85 -1.48 -33.91
N HIS A 877 23.98 -0.91 -33.49
CA HIS A 877 25.30 -1.30 -33.98
C HIS A 877 25.62 -2.76 -33.57
N GLU A 878 25.45 -3.13 -32.32
CA GLU A 878 25.65 -4.51 -31.84
C GLU A 878 24.68 -5.49 -32.52
N PHE A 879 23.43 -5.11 -32.73
CA PHE A 879 22.45 -5.91 -33.42
C PHE A 879 22.81 -6.17 -34.90
N GLU A 880 23.39 -5.20 -35.59
CA GLU A 880 23.90 -5.36 -36.98
C GLU A 880 25.12 -6.28 -37.03
N LEU A 881 26.00 -6.23 -36.02
CA LEU A 881 27.19 -7.10 -35.90
C LEU A 881 26.83 -8.51 -35.44
N ARG A 882 25.87 -8.65 -34.55
CA ARG A 882 25.52 -9.92 -33.87
C ARG A 882 24.09 -10.32 -34.18
N ARG A 883 23.76 -10.47 -35.46
CA ARG A 883 22.38 -10.72 -35.98
C ARG A 883 21.66 -11.92 -35.40
N SER A 884 22.38 -12.89 -34.82
CA SER A 884 21.81 -14.06 -34.17
C SER A 884 21.30 -13.80 -32.75
N VAL A 885 21.70 -12.68 -32.15
CA VAL A 885 21.31 -12.29 -30.78
C VAL A 885 20.10 -11.35 -30.87
N PRO A 886 18.98 -11.67 -30.20
CA PRO A 886 17.82 -10.80 -30.15
C PRO A 886 18.18 -9.43 -29.57
N MET A 887 17.58 -8.35 -30.09
CA MET A 887 17.85 -6.98 -29.60
C MET A 887 17.47 -6.81 -28.13
N THR A 888 16.43 -7.47 -27.66
CA THR A 888 16.02 -7.44 -26.24
C THR A 888 17.06 -8.09 -25.34
N GLU A 889 17.76 -9.13 -25.79
CA GLU A 889 18.87 -9.77 -25.07
C GLU A 889 20.11 -8.84 -25.04
N LEU A 890 20.41 -8.16 -26.14
CA LEU A 890 21.47 -7.15 -26.16
C LEU A 890 21.22 -6.00 -25.17
N SER A 891 19.95 -5.60 -25.03
CA SER A 891 19.54 -4.59 -24.04
C SER A 891 19.78 -5.08 -22.60
N ASP A 892 19.44 -6.34 -22.30
CA ASP A 892 19.69 -6.96 -21.01
C ASP A 892 21.19 -7.10 -20.73
N GLN A 893 21.98 -7.61 -21.69
CA GLN A 893 23.43 -7.74 -21.59
C GLN A 893 24.12 -6.37 -21.31
N LEU A 894 23.64 -5.30 -21.95
CA LEU A 894 24.14 -3.96 -21.70
C LEU A 894 23.83 -3.50 -20.28
N ALA A 895 22.59 -3.68 -19.84
CA ALA A 895 22.16 -3.30 -18.50
C ALA A 895 22.92 -4.06 -17.41
N ASP A 896 23.05 -5.37 -17.58
CA ASP A 896 23.76 -6.25 -16.65
C ASP A 896 25.24 -5.84 -16.54
N ARG A 897 25.91 -5.56 -17.67
CA ARG A 897 27.30 -5.11 -17.70
C ARG A 897 27.50 -3.76 -17.01
N ILE A 898 26.62 -2.78 -17.24
CA ILE A 898 26.67 -1.47 -16.57
C ILE A 898 26.49 -1.64 -15.07
N ASN A 899 25.48 -2.44 -14.64
CA ASN A 899 25.20 -2.66 -13.23
C ASN A 899 26.34 -3.44 -12.54
N GLU A 900 26.93 -4.41 -13.20
CA GLU A 900 28.11 -5.16 -12.71
C GLU A 900 29.30 -4.20 -12.47
N TYR A 901 29.65 -3.37 -13.45
CA TYR A 901 30.73 -2.38 -13.28
C TYR A 901 30.38 -1.34 -12.21
N LYS A 902 29.13 -0.90 -12.13
CA LYS A 902 28.66 0.02 -11.10
C LYS A 902 28.89 -0.57 -9.70
N GLN A 903 28.59 -1.85 -9.50
CA GLN A 903 28.80 -2.53 -8.23
C GLN A 903 30.30 -2.73 -7.91
N GLN A 904 31.10 -3.18 -8.88
CA GLN A 904 32.53 -3.35 -8.72
C GLN A 904 33.21 -2.01 -8.37
N LEU A 905 32.85 -0.93 -9.07
CA LEU A 905 33.35 0.40 -8.82
C LEU A 905 32.90 0.93 -7.45
N PHE A 906 31.64 0.72 -7.07
CA PHE A 906 31.13 1.13 -5.76
C PHE A 906 31.94 0.52 -4.62
N THR A 907 32.32 -0.77 -4.74
CA THR A 907 33.20 -1.44 -3.78
C THR A 907 34.65 -0.94 -3.87
N MET A 908 35.19 -0.77 -5.09
CA MET A 908 36.57 -0.30 -5.28
C MET A 908 36.78 1.10 -4.71
N LEU A 909 35.79 1.98 -4.84
CA LEU A 909 35.87 3.37 -4.33
C LEU A 909 35.90 3.47 -2.80
N ASP A 910 35.62 2.39 -2.05
CA ASP A 910 35.87 2.35 -0.61
C ASP A 910 37.36 2.33 -0.29
N SER A 911 38.17 1.65 -1.14
CA SER A 911 39.61 1.60 -1.02
C SER A 911 40.34 2.78 -1.70
N HIS A 912 39.62 3.49 -2.60
CA HIS A 912 40.14 4.61 -3.43
C HIS A 912 39.22 5.85 -3.37
N PRO A 913 39.01 6.42 -2.17
CA PRO A 913 38.10 7.57 -2.04
C PRO A 913 38.58 8.82 -2.79
N GLU A 914 39.88 8.93 -3.09
CA GLU A 914 40.49 10.01 -3.88
C GLU A 914 39.95 10.07 -5.33
N LEU A 915 39.39 8.99 -5.85
CA LEU A 915 38.79 8.94 -7.18
C LEU A 915 37.36 9.52 -7.23
N VAL A 916 36.72 9.74 -6.07
CA VAL A 916 35.42 10.43 -5.97
C VAL A 916 35.64 11.93 -5.99
N THR A 917 36.04 12.47 -7.13
CA THR A 917 36.34 13.90 -7.30
C THR A 917 35.09 14.72 -7.61
N ASP A 918 35.11 16.01 -7.27
CA ASP A 918 34.03 16.95 -7.63
C ASP A 918 33.84 17.02 -9.15
N GLY A 919 34.93 16.88 -9.94
CA GLY A 919 34.85 16.80 -11.39
C GLY A 919 33.99 15.66 -11.90
N VAL A 920 34.14 14.45 -11.33
CA VAL A 920 33.33 13.26 -11.66
C VAL A 920 31.87 13.47 -11.29
N ILE A 921 31.60 14.07 -10.11
CA ILE A 921 30.22 14.38 -9.68
C ILE A 921 29.58 15.38 -10.64
N PHE A 922 30.28 16.48 -10.98
CA PHE A 922 29.78 17.48 -11.94
C PHE A 922 29.62 16.94 -13.36
N ALA A 923 30.35 15.92 -13.77
CA ALA A 923 30.13 15.26 -15.06
C ALA A 923 28.81 14.53 -15.14
N HIS A 924 28.28 14.09 -14.02
CA HIS A 924 26.96 13.46 -13.90
C HIS A 924 25.83 14.49 -13.80
N LEU A 925 26.03 15.59 -13.09
CA LEU A 925 25.03 16.62 -12.84
C LEU A 925 24.79 17.53 -14.07
N PRO A 926 23.59 18.13 -14.22
CA PRO A 926 23.36 19.21 -15.19
C PRO A 926 24.38 20.35 -15.01
N PRO A 927 24.89 20.92 -16.11
CA PRO A 927 25.94 21.95 -16.08
C PRO A 927 25.63 23.18 -15.21
N LEU A 928 24.36 23.50 -15.02
CA LEU A 928 23.88 24.59 -14.19
C LEU A 928 24.36 24.47 -12.72
N PHE A 929 24.45 23.24 -12.18
CA PHE A 929 24.92 23.01 -10.81
C PHE A 929 26.39 23.39 -10.65
N ARG A 930 27.26 23.02 -11.63
CA ARG A 930 28.66 23.44 -11.61
C ARG A 930 28.81 24.98 -11.71
N LYS A 931 27.96 25.64 -12.51
CA LYS A 931 28.03 27.09 -12.73
C LYS A 931 27.56 27.91 -11.54
N LYS A 932 26.55 27.45 -10.78
CA LYS A 932 25.86 28.27 -9.78
C LYS A 932 25.92 27.75 -8.34
N PHE A 933 26.15 26.47 -8.15
CA PHE A 933 25.99 25.80 -6.85
C PHE A 933 27.15 24.85 -6.55
N ALA A 934 28.33 25.11 -7.05
CA ALA A 934 29.54 24.31 -6.88
C ALA A 934 29.92 24.15 -5.39
N ASP A 935 29.69 25.19 -4.61
CA ASP A 935 29.94 25.25 -3.15
C ASP A 935 29.03 24.31 -2.35
N ARG A 936 27.95 23.78 -2.95
CA ARG A 936 26.95 22.97 -2.26
C ARG A 936 27.10 21.46 -2.42
N LEU A 937 28.09 20.99 -3.15
CA LEU A 937 28.32 19.55 -3.33
C LEU A 937 28.43 18.78 -2.00
N HIS A 938 28.88 19.45 -0.95
CA HIS A 938 28.96 18.87 0.41
C HIS A 938 27.60 18.45 0.99
N ARG A 939 26.48 19.00 0.45
CA ARG A 939 25.10 18.59 0.84
C ARG A 939 24.70 17.22 0.31
N ILE A 940 25.38 16.72 -0.74
CA ILE A 940 25.17 15.36 -1.23
C ILE A 940 25.87 14.40 -0.26
N PRO A 941 25.14 13.44 0.36
CA PRO A 941 25.73 12.50 1.30
C PRO A 941 26.93 11.76 0.68
N PRO A 942 28.00 11.44 1.46
CA PRO A 942 29.19 10.77 0.93
C PRO A 942 28.89 9.47 0.19
N VAL A 943 27.94 8.67 0.67
CA VAL A 943 27.52 7.41 0.02
C VAL A 943 26.88 7.67 -1.36
N TYR A 944 26.13 8.78 -1.51
CA TYR A 944 25.58 9.18 -2.81
C TYR A 944 26.68 9.67 -3.76
N ARG A 945 27.63 10.46 -3.27
CA ARG A 945 28.78 10.90 -4.09
C ARG A 945 29.55 9.70 -4.64
N LYS A 946 29.79 8.69 -3.81
CA LYS A 946 30.42 7.41 -4.22
C LYS A 946 29.59 6.70 -5.30
N ALA A 947 28.27 6.60 -5.11
CA ALA A 947 27.37 5.93 -6.06
C ALA A 947 27.28 6.70 -7.39
N ILE A 948 27.23 8.05 -7.36
CA ILE A 948 27.28 8.90 -8.56
C ILE A 948 28.60 8.71 -9.32
N ALA A 949 29.71 8.67 -8.62
CA ALA A 949 31.00 8.39 -9.24
C ALA A 949 31.04 6.99 -9.87
N ALA A 950 30.54 5.98 -9.17
CA ALA A 950 30.49 4.61 -9.69
C ALA A 950 29.67 4.50 -10.99
N VAL A 951 28.50 5.11 -11.07
CA VAL A 951 27.69 5.06 -12.30
C VAL A 951 28.30 5.89 -13.44
N GLU A 952 28.79 7.10 -13.17
CA GLU A 952 29.39 7.92 -14.22
C GLU A 952 30.64 7.25 -14.83
N LEU A 953 31.47 6.64 -14.00
CA LEU A 953 32.64 5.88 -14.44
C LEU A 953 32.23 4.60 -15.20
N SER A 954 31.27 3.81 -14.69
CA SER A 954 30.78 2.60 -15.37
C SER A 954 30.24 2.89 -16.78
N LEU A 955 29.45 3.96 -16.94
CA LEU A 955 28.94 4.38 -18.23
C LEU A 955 30.04 4.76 -19.21
N ARG A 956 31.09 5.40 -18.75
CA ARG A 956 32.24 5.75 -19.62
C ARG A 956 33.07 4.52 -20.00
N ILE A 957 33.27 3.57 -19.11
CA ILE A 957 34.00 2.33 -19.35
C ILE A 957 33.26 1.46 -20.38
N VAL A 958 31.97 1.24 -20.20
CA VAL A 958 31.19 0.33 -21.04
C VAL A 958 31.16 0.77 -22.51
N PHE A 959 31.14 2.09 -22.76
CA PHE A 959 31.12 2.63 -24.12
C PHE A 959 32.53 2.90 -24.72
N ARG A 960 33.62 2.53 -24.01
CA ARG A 960 35.03 2.63 -24.52
C ARG A 960 35.62 1.23 -24.77
N LYS A 961 36.74 1.16 -25.51
CA LYS A 961 37.55 -0.05 -25.69
C LYS A 961 38.54 -0.26 -24.54
N LYS A 962 38.71 -1.48 -24.13
CA LYS A 962 39.27 -1.99 -22.86
C LYS A 962 40.73 -1.68 -22.53
N LEU A 963 40.94 -1.27 -21.26
CA LEU A 963 42.11 -1.47 -20.40
C LEU A 963 41.70 -2.31 -19.16
N SER A 964 42.54 -2.48 -18.13
CA SER A 964 42.08 -3.01 -16.85
C SER A 964 41.13 -2.01 -16.18
N LEU A 965 40.21 -2.48 -15.36
CA LEU A 965 39.21 -1.64 -14.71
C LEU A 965 39.82 -0.44 -13.97
N GLU A 966 40.90 -0.68 -13.23
CA GLU A 966 41.57 0.36 -12.42
C GLU A 966 42.31 1.37 -13.29
N GLU A 967 42.97 0.93 -14.36
CA GLU A 967 43.68 1.80 -15.31
C GLU A 967 42.68 2.64 -16.10
N ASP A 968 41.57 2.07 -16.53
CA ASP A 968 40.48 2.81 -17.20
C ASP A 968 39.91 3.90 -16.30
N VAL A 969 39.69 3.58 -15.00
CA VAL A 969 39.15 4.54 -14.01
C VAL A 969 40.10 5.69 -13.80
N ARG A 970 41.38 5.42 -13.54
CA ARG A 970 42.39 6.46 -13.28
C ARG A 970 42.53 7.37 -14.50
N GLN A 971 42.57 6.82 -15.72
CA GLN A 971 42.64 7.56 -16.95
C GLN A 971 41.41 8.44 -17.18
N ILE A 972 40.22 7.92 -16.92
CA ILE A 972 38.96 8.66 -17.07
C ILE A 972 38.88 9.80 -16.06
N VAL A 973 39.21 9.53 -14.77
CA VAL A 973 39.21 10.56 -13.72
C VAL A 973 40.17 11.71 -14.11
N SER A 974 41.37 11.39 -14.54
CA SER A 974 42.35 12.39 -15.00
C SER A 974 41.86 13.22 -16.21
N SER A 975 41.01 12.64 -17.06
CA SER A 975 40.45 13.34 -18.23
C SER A 975 39.25 14.24 -17.89
N ILE A 976 38.61 14.06 -16.75
CA ILE A 976 37.43 14.83 -16.29
C ILE A 976 37.90 16.02 -15.43
N GLY A 977 38.99 15.85 -14.70
CA GLY A 977 39.59 16.79 -13.72
C GLY A 977 39.73 18.10 -14.10
#